data_6ddbde09995e60c24f584af0b4b196b3
#
_entry.id   6ddbde09995e60c24f584af0b4b196b3
#
_cell.length_a   1.000
_cell.length_b   1.000
_cell.length_c   1.000
_cell.angle_alpha   90.00
_cell.angle_beta   90.00
_cell.angle_gamma   90.00
#
_symmetry.space_group_name_H-M   'P 1'
#
loop_
_entity.id
_entity.type
_entity.pdbx_description
1 polymer ?
#
loop_
_entity_poly.entity_id
_entity_poly.type
_entity_poly.pdbx_seq_one_letter_code
_entity_poly.pdbx_strand_id
1 'polypeptide(L)'
;MSGDDFDMEEEIKARIPKNFNPQKYNIKFYFDVLNLIYNVNGEIILTSLTDNPQYLIINALTSKYEIKSMNILKFDKIMDDWKVIQTYYLESLPNPKDNIEECIYFPLENIIVDDLLKIEFEVEGEVELLNLTGLAVNFNEPKIQSLKKNKLSNIWENKIKDWPKETIKENPIIESLVLSVVSEPNFIRLIFPCFDEPCYKSVFSFQLILDKYYMDAFPKLKCITNGSLIKVEPIENNSKYLFTYKDTPLMSIYLFTFVVGNYDMIETVNENNIKIRVFTPLKNHHDGALAMNMIQNGIKFYHNFFNIKYYYDKIDLVPIPDMSFRAVENLGCIVFINYAMLFGHFQSILEKKLISRTCCHELSHMWFGNLVTMEWWNDIWLNEGFARLFEYLCLNSFENEKMKYWDNYIELIYESALTSDERISTHPINVEVPSARNIEEIFDNISYAKGSSVIRMLYYYLGEDLFKKSIRLYMEENKFKNTTTEILWKCFNNVTQLDILTLMNEWVNIPSHPILSIDINKNNINIKQTAYNKSDLLWKIPLFVKCSKKEKIILMESKEINIDFKDLNLIYDDIENGTDYIIINSDLKGFYRVDYDGKNENNIIDLYKKQNDKVNYNISEYDIFGILSMKLMKEDWSGLIEILKKLKPINSYLLLKYTKGIYQNVLTKKCYLEGYESVLDEINQKKEEEKVKEINNIFLGLIDNDPDFIKKIENKFYINEENKDMYKDQYNDEYESVFLYFLCIIGDNVDVVKKMFMNDLKDFEFMNKNYKYIMIEAIMKNINLLESDVQVQYYEEFLKDYISNYYVNSTLIKRDNQNALLNFDNCSKEVIELLINKIFSEVNDIRYGFSFSQLFKRNKSKLNIFCSLMEGFHKNYINSGDKTISFLTYLKNNRNSIELANKFMLLRKLLLYVGNDKNLKIQIIEKSISKFPEIKQEDKEELFSLFL
;
A
#
# COMPACT_ATOMS: atom_id res chain seq x y z
N MET A 1 -35.06 -33.00 28.44
CA MET A 1 -35.49 -32.09 27.39
C MET A 1 -34.90 -30.77 27.71
N SER A 2 -33.75 -30.55 27.29
CA SER A 2 -33.05 -29.26 27.24
C SER A 2 -32.16 -29.43 26.02
N GLY A 3 -32.62 -28.80 24.96
CA GLY A 3 -31.88 -28.79 23.71
C GLY A 3 -30.59 -28.04 23.90
N ASP A 4 -29.55 -28.62 23.44
CA ASP A 4 -28.35 -27.95 23.06
C ASP A 4 -28.71 -27.10 21.81
N ASP A 5 -29.26 -25.91 22.04
CA ASP A 5 -29.14 -24.78 21.13
C ASP A 5 -27.64 -24.38 21.17
N PHE A 6 -26.84 -25.21 20.53
CA PHE A 6 -25.48 -24.83 20.20
C PHE A 6 -25.55 -23.51 19.43
N ASP A 7 -24.85 -22.57 19.93
CA ASP A 7 -24.76 -21.17 19.48
C ASP A 7 -24.19 -21.16 18.05
N MET A 8 -25.02 -21.54 17.03
CA MET A 8 -24.68 -21.46 15.62
C MET A 8 -24.29 -20.03 15.23
N GLU A 9 -24.74 -19.01 15.96
CA GLU A 9 -24.39 -17.63 15.73
C GLU A 9 -22.90 -17.33 15.95
N GLU A 10 -22.22 -17.95 16.92
CA GLU A 10 -20.79 -17.69 17.17
C GLU A 10 -19.89 -18.42 16.19
N GLU A 11 -20.21 -19.63 15.78
CA GLU A 11 -19.39 -20.43 14.86
C GLU A 11 -19.47 -19.94 13.39
N ILE A 12 -20.58 -19.32 13.00
CA ILE A 12 -20.82 -18.84 11.62
C ILE A 12 -20.33 -17.39 11.43
N LYS A 13 -20.11 -16.61 12.48
CA LYS A 13 -19.66 -15.21 12.39
C LYS A 13 -18.31 -15.04 11.71
N ALA A 14 -17.45 -16.02 11.73
CA ALA A 14 -16.09 -15.93 11.20
C ALA A 14 -15.88 -16.81 9.96
N ARG A 15 -16.33 -18.06 9.94
CA ARG A 15 -15.96 -19.06 8.95
C ARG A 15 -17.13 -19.99 8.60
N ILE A 16 -17.15 -20.45 7.35
CA ILE A 16 -18.04 -21.51 6.91
C ILE A 16 -17.56 -22.84 7.55
N PRO A 17 -18.46 -23.65 8.16
CA PRO A 17 -18.10 -24.99 8.64
C PRO A 17 -17.57 -25.88 7.52
N LYS A 18 -16.49 -26.61 7.79
CA LYS A 18 -15.83 -27.51 6.81
C LYS A 18 -16.61 -28.83 6.60
N ASN A 19 -17.89 -28.72 6.38
CA ASN A 19 -18.74 -29.88 6.08
C ASN A 19 -18.68 -30.31 4.61
N PHE A 20 -18.23 -29.39 3.73
CA PHE A 20 -18.17 -29.58 2.29
C PHE A 20 -16.84 -29.12 1.73
N ASN A 21 -16.42 -29.79 0.63
CA ASN A 21 -15.24 -29.41 -0.14
C ASN A 21 -15.64 -29.10 -1.58
N PRO A 22 -15.68 -27.80 -1.99
CA PRO A 22 -15.91 -27.44 -3.38
C PRO A 22 -14.72 -27.88 -4.24
N GLN A 23 -14.98 -28.59 -5.31
CA GLN A 23 -13.96 -29.14 -6.21
C GLN A 23 -13.84 -28.34 -7.49
N LYS A 24 -14.97 -27.91 -8.03
CA LYS A 24 -15.00 -27.18 -9.31
C LYS A 24 -16.12 -26.18 -9.38
N TYR A 25 -15.81 -25.02 -9.94
CA TYR A 25 -16.76 -24.00 -10.37
C TYR A 25 -16.82 -23.96 -11.89
N ASN A 26 -18.04 -24.03 -12.46
CA ASN A 26 -18.32 -23.74 -13.85
C ASN A 26 -19.08 -22.42 -13.90
N ILE A 27 -18.43 -21.36 -14.34
CA ILE A 27 -18.97 -19.99 -14.32
C ILE A 27 -19.14 -19.47 -15.74
N LYS A 28 -20.34 -19.09 -16.10
CA LYS A 28 -20.69 -18.45 -17.37
C LYS A 28 -21.21 -17.05 -17.09
N PHE A 29 -20.45 -16.06 -17.49
CA PHE A 29 -20.70 -14.66 -17.21
C PHE A 29 -21.15 -13.92 -18.47
N TYR A 30 -22.23 -13.13 -18.38
CA TYR A 30 -22.67 -12.19 -19.41
C TYR A 30 -22.62 -10.78 -18.88
N PHE A 31 -22.12 -9.85 -19.68
CA PHE A 31 -22.07 -8.42 -19.37
C PHE A 31 -22.76 -7.59 -20.46
N ASP A 32 -23.82 -6.87 -20.06
CA ASP A 32 -24.46 -5.85 -20.86
C ASP A 32 -23.80 -4.50 -20.59
N VAL A 33 -22.95 -4.08 -21.53
CA VAL A 33 -22.10 -2.87 -21.40
C VAL A 33 -22.93 -1.59 -21.28
N LEU A 34 -24.05 -1.47 -22.00
CA LEU A 34 -24.87 -0.24 -22.03
C LEU A 34 -25.73 -0.11 -20.77
N ASN A 35 -26.30 -1.22 -20.33
CA ASN A 35 -27.17 -1.21 -19.15
C ASN A 35 -26.39 -1.35 -17.83
N LEU A 36 -25.08 -1.68 -17.88
CA LEU A 36 -24.23 -1.98 -16.72
C LEU A 36 -24.83 -3.11 -15.86
N ILE A 37 -25.38 -4.13 -16.54
CA ILE A 37 -25.98 -5.30 -15.90
C ILE A 37 -25.12 -6.52 -16.22
N TYR A 38 -24.97 -7.39 -15.24
CA TYR A 38 -24.36 -8.69 -15.46
C TYR A 38 -25.29 -9.84 -15.06
N ASN A 39 -25.12 -10.98 -15.72
CA ASN A 39 -25.76 -12.24 -15.34
C ASN A 39 -24.68 -13.30 -15.18
N VAL A 40 -24.83 -14.14 -14.15
CA VAL A 40 -23.98 -15.31 -13.95
C VAL A 40 -24.83 -16.56 -13.86
N ASN A 41 -24.55 -17.51 -14.76
CA ASN A 41 -25.01 -18.89 -14.62
C ASN A 41 -23.85 -19.70 -14.09
N GLY A 42 -24.01 -20.29 -12.91
CA GLY A 42 -22.94 -20.97 -12.21
C GLY A 42 -23.33 -22.36 -11.72
N GLU A 43 -22.33 -23.23 -11.68
CA GLU A 43 -22.41 -24.54 -11.04
C GLU A 43 -21.22 -24.70 -10.11
N ILE A 44 -21.45 -25.20 -8.90
CA ILE A 44 -20.41 -25.60 -7.95
C ILE A 44 -20.54 -27.06 -7.64
N ILE A 45 -19.53 -27.85 -7.99
CA ILE A 45 -19.45 -29.28 -7.67
C ILE A 45 -18.68 -29.42 -6.37
N LEU A 46 -19.25 -30.11 -5.38
CA LEU A 46 -18.69 -30.28 -4.04
C LEU A 46 -18.93 -31.69 -3.49
N THR A 47 -18.07 -32.07 -2.56
CA THR A 47 -18.16 -33.37 -1.87
C THR A 47 -18.47 -33.12 -0.39
N SER A 48 -19.35 -33.94 0.20
CA SER A 48 -19.59 -33.95 1.65
C SER A 48 -18.40 -34.53 2.40
N LEU A 49 -17.95 -33.84 3.44
CA LEU A 49 -16.89 -34.30 4.34
C LEU A 49 -17.42 -34.89 5.66
N THR A 50 -18.72 -34.71 5.93
CA THR A 50 -19.38 -35.14 7.18
C THR A 50 -20.68 -35.87 6.88
N ASP A 51 -21.11 -36.76 7.79
CA ASP A 51 -22.41 -37.39 7.73
C ASP A 51 -23.50 -36.49 8.29
N ASN A 52 -24.61 -36.39 7.56
CA ASN A 52 -25.80 -35.65 7.93
C ASN A 52 -25.51 -34.21 8.41
N PRO A 53 -24.77 -33.38 7.65
CA PRO A 53 -24.64 -31.95 7.96
C PRO A 53 -26.04 -31.33 7.96
N GLN A 54 -26.35 -30.53 8.97
CA GLN A 54 -27.67 -29.90 9.09
C GLN A 54 -27.92 -28.88 8.00
N TYR A 55 -26.86 -28.17 7.58
CA TYR A 55 -26.93 -27.11 6.57
C TYR A 55 -25.78 -27.18 5.59
N LEU A 56 -26.04 -26.84 4.36
CA LEU A 56 -25.07 -26.32 3.41
C LEU A 56 -25.08 -24.81 3.51
N ILE A 57 -23.92 -24.24 3.80
CA ILE A 57 -23.74 -22.79 3.97
C ILE A 57 -22.83 -22.28 2.88
N ILE A 58 -23.21 -21.18 2.24
CA ILE A 58 -22.46 -20.55 1.15
C ILE A 58 -22.44 -19.03 1.33
N ASN A 59 -21.31 -18.39 1.09
CA ASN A 59 -21.21 -16.93 1.14
C ASN A 59 -21.96 -16.29 -0.03
N ALA A 60 -22.73 -15.26 0.26
CA ALA A 60 -23.50 -14.49 -0.72
C ALA A 60 -23.95 -13.16 -0.14
N LEU A 61 -23.66 -12.05 -0.81
CA LEU A 61 -24.18 -10.75 -0.42
C LEU A 61 -25.38 -10.38 -1.30
N THR A 62 -26.56 -10.86 -0.94
CA THR A 62 -27.81 -10.72 -1.71
C THR A 62 -28.33 -9.28 -1.83
N SER A 63 -27.74 -8.34 -1.12
CA SER A 63 -28.01 -6.90 -1.32
C SER A 63 -27.33 -6.33 -2.58
N LYS A 64 -26.43 -7.07 -3.22
CA LYS A 64 -25.67 -6.64 -4.40
C LYS A 64 -26.18 -7.23 -5.72
N TYR A 65 -26.88 -8.35 -5.65
CA TYR A 65 -27.45 -9.04 -6.83
C TYR A 65 -28.72 -9.80 -6.46
N GLU A 66 -29.56 -10.04 -7.45
CA GLU A 66 -30.76 -10.85 -7.34
C GLU A 66 -30.47 -12.30 -7.73
N ILE A 67 -30.87 -13.25 -6.88
CA ILE A 67 -30.82 -14.67 -7.21
C ILE A 67 -32.10 -15.03 -7.97
N LYS A 68 -31.99 -15.32 -9.26
CA LYS A 68 -33.13 -15.69 -10.12
C LYS A 68 -33.54 -17.16 -9.88
N SER A 69 -32.56 -18.02 -9.68
CA SER A 69 -32.77 -19.42 -9.34
C SER A 69 -31.57 -19.99 -8.62
N MET A 70 -31.79 -20.94 -7.72
CA MET A 70 -30.72 -21.72 -7.08
C MET A 70 -31.24 -23.10 -6.65
N ASN A 71 -30.53 -24.14 -7.07
CA ASN A 71 -30.89 -25.54 -6.77
C ASN A 71 -29.71 -26.30 -6.19
N ILE A 72 -29.98 -27.17 -5.22
CA ILE A 72 -29.01 -28.12 -4.71
C ILE A 72 -29.40 -29.50 -5.26
N LEU A 73 -28.45 -30.16 -5.92
CA LEU A 73 -28.62 -31.47 -6.51
C LEU A 73 -27.67 -32.44 -5.84
N LYS A 74 -28.13 -33.68 -5.69
CA LYS A 74 -27.30 -34.80 -5.24
C LYS A 74 -27.15 -35.78 -6.41
N PHE A 75 -25.93 -36.31 -6.60
CA PHE A 75 -25.65 -37.30 -7.61
C PHE A 75 -26.15 -38.69 -7.16
N ASP A 76 -27.08 -39.27 -7.92
CA ASP A 76 -27.59 -40.65 -7.70
C ASP A 76 -26.68 -41.65 -8.44
N LYS A 77 -25.82 -42.34 -7.67
CA LYS A 77 -24.85 -43.30 -8.19
C LYS A 77 -25.52 -44.52 -8.88
N ILE A 78 -26.82 -44.79 -8.61
CA ILE A 78 -27.55 -45.90 -9.18
C ILE A 78 -28.13 -45.52 -10.55
N MET A 79 -28.68 -44.33 -10.63
CA MET A 79 -29.29 -43.79 -11.84
C MET A 79 -28.29 -43.08 -12.78
N ASP A 80 -27.07 -42.86 -12.30
CA ASP A 80 -26.02 -42.10 -12.99
C ASP A 80 -26.50 -40.69 -13.42
N ASP A 81 -27.26 -40.03 -12.54
CA ASP A 81 -27.93 -38.76 -12.85
C ASP A 81 -28.03 -37.86 -11.60
N TRP A 82 -28.27 -36.56 -11.83
CA TRP A 82 -28.45 -35.57 -10.81
C TRP A 82 -29.90 -35.40 -10.37
N LYS A 83 -30.17 -35.49 -9.08
CA LYS A 83 -31.49 -35.28 -8.47
C LYS A 83 -31.52 -33.97 -7.70
N VAL A 84 -32.49 -33.06 -7.99
CA VAL A 84 -32.75 -31.86 -7.16
C VAL A 84 -33.25 -32.35 -5.79
N ILE A 85 -32.55 -31.93 -4.73
CA ILE A 85 -32.90 -32.24 -3.34
C ILE A 85 -33.41 -31.00 -2.60
N GLN A 86 -33.01 -29.78 -3.05
CA GLN A 86 -33.43 -28.50 -2.48
C GLN A 86 -33.50 -27.44 -3.57
N THR A 87 -34.51 -26.59 -3.51
CA THR A 87 -34.66 -25.41 -4.36
C THR A 87 -34.81 -24.17 -3.49
N TYR A 88 -34.09 -23.15 -3.84
CA TYR A 88 -34.17 -21.85 -3.20
C TYR A 88 -35.28 -21.02 -3.80
N TYR A 89 -36.17 -20.51 -2.96
CA TYR A 89 -37.23 -19.58 -3.31
C TYR A 89 -37.01 -18.26 -2.59
N LEU A 90 -37.09 -17.15 -3.29
CA LEU A 90 -36.88 -15.79 -2.75
C LEU A 90 -37.76 -15.50 -1.51
N GLU A 91 -38.93 -16.11 -1.43
CA GLU A 91 -39.91 -15.96 -0.34
C GLU A 91 -39.54 -16.76 0.93
N SER A 92 -38.59 -17.71 0.84
CA SER A 92 -38.21 -18.64 1.92
C SER A 92 -36.91 -18.28 2.63
N LEU A 93 -36.35 -17.11 2.36
CA LEU A 93 -35.19 -16.62 3.12
C LEU A 93 -35.52 -16.45 4.60
N PRO A 94 -34.72 -16.99 5.52
CA PRO A 94 -34.78 -16.52 6.89
C PRO A 94 -34.54 -15.02 6.88
N ASN A 95 -35.42 -14.30 7.56
CA ASN A 95 -35.47 -12.84 7.61
C ASN A 95 -34.04 -12.28 7.92
N PRO A 96 -33.47 -11.37 7.13
CA PRO A 96 -32.11 -10.83 7.35
C PRO A 96 -31.93 -10.08 8.69
N LYS A 97 -32.93 -10.12 9.59
CA LYS A 97 -32.81 -9.60 10.94
C LYS A 97 -31.90 -10.43 11.86
N ASP A 98 -31.60 -11.65 11.52
CA ASP A 98 -30.73 -12.51 12.31
C ASP A 98 -29.31 -12.55 11.74
N ASN A 99 -28.65 -11.45 11.76
CA ASN A 99 -27.21 -11.15 11.83
C ASN A 99 -26.18 -11.94 11.00
N ILE A 100 -26.52 -12.70 9.96
CA ILE A 100 -25.56 -13.34 9.07
C ILE A 100 -25.73 -12.76 7.69
N GLU A 101 -25.27 -11.53 7.57
CA GLU A 101 -25.48 -10.66 6.40
C GLU A 101 -24.83 -11.15 5.09
N GLU A 102 -24.02 -12.24 5.14
CA GLU A 102 -23.18 -12.63 4.00
C GLU A 102 -23.23 -14.12 3.65
N CYS A 103 -24.24 -14.85 4.15
CA CYS A 103 -24.39 -16.29 3.89
C CYS A 103 -25.83 -16.70 3.56
N ILE A 104 -25.97 -17.76 2.77
CA ILE A 104 -27.22 -18.46 2.51
C ILE A 104 -27.14 -19.87 3.08
N TYR A 105 -28.25 -20.34 3.68
CA TYR A 105 -28.36 -21.64 4.35
C TYR A 105 -29.33 -22.52 3.63
N PHE A 106 -28.93 -23.76 3.36
CA PHE A 106 -29.80 -24.83 2.84
C PHE A 106 -29.89 -25.96 3.83
N PRO A 107 -31.05 -26.22 4.46
CA PRO A 107 -31.20 -27.40 5.29
C PRO A 107 -31.06 -28.65 4.44
N LEU A 108 -30.28 -29.59 4.93
CA LEU A 108 -30.03 -30.85 4.22
C LEU A 108 -30.41 -32.05 5.07
N GLU A 109 -30.86 -33.10 4.41
CA GLU A 109 -31.16 -34.36 5.02
C GLU A 109 -30.56 -35.50 4.19
N ASN A 110 -30.20 -36.62 4.87
CA ASN A 110 -29.73 -37.84 4.23
C ASN A 110 -28.47 -37.64 3.35
N ILE A 111 -27.55 -36.82 3.80
CA ILE A 111 -26.23 -36.65 3.18
C ILE A 111 -25.21 -37.45 3.99
N ILE A 112 -24.38 -38.20 3.30
CA ILE A 112 -23.30 -38.98 3.90
C ILE A 112 -21.95 -38.53 3.34
N VAL A 113 -20.87 -38.89 4.04
CA VAL A 113 -19.48 -38.60 3.58
C VAL A 113 -19.30 -39.13 2.14
N ASP A 114 -18.56 -38.41 1.32
CA ASP A 114 -18.30 -38.70 -0.10
C ASP A 114 -19.53 -38.63 -1.02
N ASP A 115 -20.67 -38.10 -0.55
CA ASP A 115 -21.74 -37.70 -1.46
C ASP A 115 -21.30 -36.52 -2.32
N LEU A 116 -21.57 -36.68 -3.62
CA LEU A 116 -21.32 -35.63 -4.58
C LEU A 116 -22.55 -34.74 -4.72
N LEU A 117 -22.38 -33.45 -4.48
CA LEU A 117 -23.43 -32.45 -4.58
C LEU A 117 -23.09 -31.43 -5.68
N LYS A 118 -24.12 -30.79 -6.23
CA LYS A 118 -23.97 -29.67 -7.17
C LYS A 118 -24.91 -28.56 -6.74
N ILE A 119 -24.39 -27.35 -6.69
CA ILE A 119 -25.18 -26.11 -6.57
C ILE A 119 -25.29 -25.53 -7.97
N GLU A 120 -26.49 -25.36 -8.50
CA GLU A 120 -26.76 -24.60 -9.71
C GLU A 120 -27.40 -23.28 -9.35
N PHE A 121 -26.93 -22.18 -9.93
CA PHE A 121 -27.49 -20.85 -9.65
C PHE A 121 -27.49 -19.96 -10.88
N GLU A 122 -28.45 -19.05 -10.90
CA GLU A 122 -28.53 -17.92 -11.83
C GLU A 122 -28.72 -16.64 -11.03
N VAL A 123 -27.84 -15.66 -11.26
CA VAL A 123 -27.90 -14.36 -10.59
C VAL A 123 -27.80 -13.22 -11.61
N GLU A 124 -28.45 -12.10 -11.28
CA GLU A 124 -28.40 -10.86 -12.02
C GLU A 124 -28.02 -9.71 -11.08
N GLY A 125 -27.08 -8.87 -11.48
CA GLY A 125 -26.66 -7.73 -10.68
C GLY A 125 -26.26 -6.53 -11.53
N GLU A 126 -26.09 -5.40 -10.85
CA GLU A 126 -25.62 -4.16 -11.49
C GLU A 126 -24.10 -4.01 -11.30
N VAL A 127 -23.42 -3.50 -12.32
CA VAL A 127 -22.00 -3.19 -12.26
C VAL A 127 -21.80 -1.77 -11.77
N GLU A 128 -21.02 -1.60 -10.71
CA GLU A 128 -20.75 -0.29 -10.16
C GLU A 128 -19.69 0.48 -10.97
N LEU A 129 -19.99 1.76 -11.24
CA LEU A 129 -19.05 2.70 -11.86
C LEU A 129 -18.05 3.21 -10.81
N LEU A 130 -16.76 3.29 -11.18
CA LEU A 130 -15.68 3.85 -10.35
C LEU A 130 -15.61 3.21 -8.95
N ASN A 131 -15.77 1.88 -8.91
CA ASN A 131 -15.58 1.12 -7.68
C ASN A 131 -14.16 0.51 -7.62
N LEU A 132 -13.68 0.25 -6.41
CA LEU A 132 -12.32 -0.20 -6.15
C LEU A 132 -12.21 -1.70 -5.85
N THR A 133 -13.36 -2.36 -5.62
CA THR A 133 -13.45 -3.74 -5.16
C THR A 133 -14.60 -4.48 -5.85
N GLY A 134 -14.54 -5.80 -5.91
CA GLY A 134 -15.54 -6.62 -6.56
C GLY A 134 -15.58 -6.42 -8.08
N LEU A 135 -16.77 -6.45 -8.66
CA LEU A 135 -16.98 -6.20 -10.09
C LEU A 135 -17.22 -4.70 -10.34
N ALA A 136 -16.38 -4.10 -11.15
CA ALA A 136 -16.41 -2.67 -11.37
C ALA A 136 -16.09 -2.27 -12.82
N VAL A 137 -16.63 -1.13 -13.22
CA VAL A 137 -16.26 -0.41 -14.45
C VAL A 137 -15.45 0.83 -14.09
N ASN A 138 -14.24 0.88 -14.60
CA ASN A 138 -13.30 2.01 -14.54
C ASN A 138 -12.93 2.46 -15.96
N PHE A 139 -12.11 3.52 -16.11
CA PHE A 139 -11.84 4.10 -17.43
C PHE A 139 -10.36 4.42 -17.61
N ASN A 140 -9.77 3.96 -18.72
CA ASN A 140 -8.39 4.28 -19.10
C ASN A 140 -8.18 5.74 -19.54
N GLU A 141 -9.25 6.49 -19.81
CA GLU A 141 -9.15 7.93 -20.07
C GLU A 141 -9.15 8.70 -18.73
N PRO A 142 -8.02 9.35 -18.34
CA PRO A 142 -7.88 9.98 -17.02
C PRO A 142 -8.95 11.03 -16.72
N LYS A 143 -9.39 11.79 -17.75
CA LYS A 143 -10.44 12.80 -17.59
C LYS A 143 -11.80 12.19 -17.22
N ILE A 144 -12.09 11.00 -17.70
CA ILE A 144 -13.32 10.26 -17.39
C ILE A 144 -13.20 9.61 -16.02
N GLN A 145 -12.08 8.94 -15.76
CA GLN A 145 -11.79 8.31 -14.46
C GLN A 145 -11.82 9.32 -13.29
N SER A 146 -11.44 10.57 -13.54
CA SER A 146 -11.46 11.64 -12.55
C SER A 146 -12.84 12.24 -12.27
N LEU A 147 -13.89 11.86 -13.01
CA LEU A 147 -15.25 12.34 -12.76
C LEU A 147 -15.79 11.81 -11.42
N LYS A 148 -16.68 12.62 -10.81
CA LYS A 148 -17.43 12.13 -9.64
C LYS A 148 -18.36 10.98 -10.07
N LYS A 149 -18.48 9.95 -9.23
CA LYS A 149 -19.38 8.80 -9.47
C LYS A 149 -20.79 9.25 -9.87
N ASN A 150 -21.41 10.17 -9.10
CA ASN A 150 -22.75 10.70 -9.39
C ASN A 150 -22.83 11.44 -10.73
N LYS A 151 -21.79 12.20 -11.10
CA LYS A 151 -21.76 12.90 -12.40
C LYS A 151 -21.64 11.91 -13.56
N LEU A 152 -20.81 10.91 -13.40
CA LEU A 152 -20.63 9.86 -14.40
C LEU A 152 -21.90 9.01 -14.52
N SER A 153 -22.54 8.64 -13.41
CA SER A 153 -23.83 7.93 -13.41
C SER A 153 -24.91 8.72 -14.16
N ASN A 154 -25.01 10.04 -13.92
CA ASN A 154 -25.93 10.90 -14.66
C ASN A 154 -25.60 10.98 -16.16
N ILE A 155 -24.31 11.00 -16.53
CA ILE A 155 -23.91 10.97 -17.95
C ILE A 155 -24.29 9.62 -18.55
N TRP A 156 -24.06 8.52 -17.82
CA TRP A 156 -24.37 7.17 -18.25
C TRP A 156 -25.88 7.04 -18.56
N GLU A 157 -26.71 7.30 -17.57
CA GLU A 157 -28.17 7.20 -17.68
C GLU A 157 -28.78 8.10 -18.78
N ASN A 158 -28.29 9.35 -18.93
CA ASN A 158 -28.88 10.31 -19.85
C ASN A 158 -28.25 10.33 -21.25
N LYS A 159 -27.07 9.75 -21.45
CA LYS A 159 -26.31 9.87 -22.71
C LYS A 159 -25.72 8.57 -23.23
N ILE A 160 -25.39 7.61 -22.36
CA ILE A 160 -24.65 6.41 -22.75
C ILE A 160 -25.59 5.21 -22.91
N LYS A 161 -26.50 5.01 -21.98
CA LYS A 161 -27.44 3.88 -21.96
C LYS A 161 -28.19 3.69 -23.25
N ASP A 162 -28.65 4.81 -23.85
CA ASP A 162 -29.40 4.81 -25.11
C ASP A 162 -28.52 5.12 -26.34
N TRP A 163 -27.20 4.99 -26.24
CA TRP A 163 -26.28 5.24 -27.35
C TRP A 163 -26.55 4.24 -28.49
N PRO A 164 -26.61 4.72 -29.78
CA PRO A 164 -26.85 3.82 -30.90
C PRO A 164 -25.76 2.76 -31.03
N LYS A 165 -26.15 1.48 -31.03
CA LYS A 165 -25.19 0.34 -31.07
C LYS A 165 -24.29 0.37 -32.29
N GLU A 166 -24.77 0.92 -33.40
CA GLU A 166 -24.07 1.03 -34.68
C GLU A 166 -22.88 2.01 -34.64
N THR A 167 -22.96 3.01 -33.76
CA THR A 167 -21.94 4.08 -33.60
C THR A 167 -21.24 4.03 -32.27
N ILE A 168 -21.34 2.94 -31.52
CA ILE A 168 -20.77 2.79 -30.15
C ILE A 168 -19.26 3.05 -30.10
N LYS A 169 -18.53 2.70 -31.21
CA LYS A 169 -17.09 2.97 -31.38
C LYS A 169 -16.71 4.46 -31.40
N GLU A 170 -17.67 5.34 -31.62
CA GLU A 170 -17.48 6.78 -31.64
C GLU A 170 -17.59 7.41 -30.26
N ASN A 171 -17.95 6.60 -29.27
CA ASN A 171 -18.12 7.05 -27.90
C ASN A 171 -16.81 6.87 -27.09
N PRO A 172 -16.07 7.96 -26.78
CA PRO A 172 -14.79 7.86 -26.09
C PRO A 172 -14.90 7.32 -24.67
N ILE A 173 -16.08 7.44 -24.04
CA ILE A 173 -16.31 6.89 -22.69
C ILE A 173 -16.34 5.37 -22.76
N ILE A 174 -17.08 4.80 -23.71
CA ILE A 174 -17.16 3.35 -23.89
C ILE A 174 -15.82 2.78 -24.40
N GLU A 175 -15.13 3.50 -25.31
CA GLU A 175 -13.79 3.08 -25.80
C GLU A 175 -12.77 2.92 -24.67
N SER A 176 -12.85 3.78 -23.65
CA SER A 176 -11.93 3.79 -22.50
C SER A 176 -12.34 2.85 -21.37
N LEU A 177 -13.51 2.20 -21.48
CA LEU A 177 -14.08 1.35 -20.43
C LEU A 177 -13.19 0.14 -20.14
N VAL A 178 -13.03 -0.14 -18.85
CA VAL A 178 -12.38 -1.33 -18.31
C VAL A 178 -13.33 -1.95 -17.29
N LEU A 179 -13.84 -3.13 -17.61
CA LEU A 179 -14.55 -4.00 -16.66
C LEU A 179 -13.54 -4.90 -15.99
N SER A 180 -13.52 -4.97 -14.67
CA SER A 180 -12.57 -5.78 -13.92
C SER A 180 -13.18 -6.37 -12.65
N VAL A 181 -12.63 -7.51 -12.22
CA VAL A 181 -12.91 -8.13 -10.93
C VAL A 181 -11.70 -8.01 -10.04
N VAL A 182 -11.88 -7.37 -8.87
CA VAL A 182 -10.93 -7.36 -7.76
C VAL A 182 -11.53 -8.22 -6.66
N SER A 183 -11.01 -9.42 -6.49
CA SER A 183 -11.61 -10.50 -5.68
C SER A 183 -11.09 -10.58 -4.26
N GLU A 184 -9.87 -10.15 -4.01
CA GLU A 184 -9.22 -10.20 -2.71
C GLU A 184 -9.70 -9.07 -1.77
N PRO A 185 -9.95 -9.38 -0.48
CA PRO A 185 -9.81 -10.69 0.15
C PRO A 185 -11.04 -11.61 0.03
N ASN A 186 -12.26 -11.05 -0.03
CA ASN A 186 -13.53 -11.79 0.05
C ASN A 186 -14.64 -11.11 -0.75
N PHE A 187 -14.29 -10.57 -1.94
CA PHE A 187 -15.21 -9.78 -2.75
C PHE A 187 -15.93 -10.58 -3.86
N ILE A 188 -15.70 -11.89 -3.98
CA ILE A 188 -16.48 -12.72 -4.95
C ILE A 188 -17.92 -12.89 -4.49
N ARG A 189 -18.17 -12.95 -3.19
CA ARG A 189 -19.53 -12.98 -2.62
C ARG A 189 -20.39 -11.76 -2.95
N LEU A 190 -19.76 -10.67 -3.43
CA LEU A 190 -20.46 -9.48 -3.95
C LEU A 190 -20.98 -9.67 -5.37
N ILE A 191 -20.56 -10.75 -6.06
CA ILE A 191 -20.83 -10.98 -7.49
C ILE A 191 -21.72 -12.20 -7.69
N PHE A 192 -21.43 -13.30 -6.98
CA PHE A 192 -22.23 -14.55 -7.02
C PHE A 192 -21.99 -15.39 -5.77
N PRO A 193 -22.90 -16.35 -5.45
CA PRO A 193 -22.77 -17.25 -4.32
C PRO A 193 -21.52 -18.16 -4.45
N CYS A 194 -20.71 -18.27 -3.40
CA CYS A 194 -19.46 -19.03 -3.43
C CYS A 194 -18.96 -19.42 -2.04
N PHE A 195 -17.94 -20.27 -1.96
CA PHE A 195 -17.17 -20.54 -0.75
C PHE A 195 -15.99 -19.55 -0.71
N ASP A 196 -16.22 -18.37 -0.17
CA ASP A 196 -15.32 -17.21 -0.25
C ASP A 196 -14.31 -17.19 0.89
N GLU A 197 -13.62 -18.29 1.11
CA GLU A 197 -12.53 -18.45 2.07
C GLU A 197 -11.29 -19.06 1.41
N PRO A 198 -10.07 -18.71 1.84
CA PRO A 198 -8.84 -19.16 1.20
C PRO A 198 -8.63 -20.69 1.26
N CYS A 199 -9.22 -21.37 2.24
CA CYS A 199 -9.06 -22.80 2.43
C CYS A 199 -9.81 -23.68 1.41
N TYR A 200 -10.78 -23.11 0.66
CA TYR A 200 -11.56 -23.83 -0.32
C TYR A 200 -10.94 -23.73 -1.72
N LYS A 201 -9.82 -24.44 -1.94
CA LYS A 201 -9.20 -24.50 -3.26
C LYS A 201 -10.05 -25.32 -4.23
N SER A 202 -10.29 -24.77 -5.41
CA SER A 202 -11.13 -25.37 -6.46
C SER A 202 -10.55 -25.14 -7.85
N VAL A 203 -11.04 -25.89 -8.83
CA VAL A 203 -10.78 -25.66 -10.25
C VAL A 203 -11.86 -24.73 -10.80
N PHE A 204 -11.48 -23.71 -11.57
CA PHE A 204 -12.41 -22.78 -12.18
C PHE A 204 -12.43 -22.96 -13.70
N SER A 205 -13.62 -23.27 -14.22
CA SER A 205 -13.96 -23.26 -15.65
C SER A 205 -14.75 -22.00 -15.93
N PHE A 206 -14.22 -21.11 -16.76
CA PHE A 206 -14.80 -19.80 -16.99
C PHE A 206 -15.16 -19.58 -18.44
N GLN A 207 -16.34 -19.00 -18.65
CA GLN A 207 -16.86 -18.55 -19.95
C GLN A 207 -17.37 -17.10 -19.83
N LEU A 208 -17.08 -16.27 -20.82
CA LEU A 208 -17.54 -14.90 -20.89
C LEU A 208 -18.38 -14.70 -22.16
N ILE A 209 -19.53 -14.04 -22.04
CA ILE A 209 -20.37 -13.64 -23.16
C ILE A 209 -20.37 -12.13 -23.27
N LEU A 210 -20.14 -11.62 -24.48
CA LEU A 210 -20.24 -10.21 -24.81
C LEU A 210 -21.09 -10.02 -26.07
N ASP A 211 -21.78 -8.90 -26.15
CA ASP A 211 -22.55 -8.52 -27.34
C ASP A 211 -21.63 -8.24 -28.54
N LYS A 212 -22.11 -8.66 -29.74
CA LYS A 212 -21.39 -8.49 -31.00
C LYS A 212 -21.08 -7.02 -31.28
N TYR A 213 -22.03 -6.10 -31.05
CA TYR A 213 -21.79 -4.68 -31.30
C TYR A 213 -20.59 -4.10 -30.53
N TYR A 214 -20.37 -4.59 -29.32
CA TYR A 214 -19.22 -4.18 -28.52
C TYR A 214 -17.92 -4.77 -29.06
N MET A 215 -17.93 -6.04 -29.46
CA MET A 215 -16.78 -6.70 -30.09
C MET A 215 -16.37 -6.05 -31.42
N ASP A 216 -17.37 -5.75 -32.27
CA ASP A 216 -17.13 -5.18 -33.59
C ASP A 216 -16.63 -3.72 -33.50
N ALA A 217 -17.04 -2.97 -32.48
CA ALA A 217 -16.61 -1.60 -32.26
C ALA A 217 -15.14 -1.47 -31.84
N PHE A 218 -14.61 -2.47 -31.14
CA PHE A 218 -13.29 -2.40 -30.49
C PHE A 218 -12.38 -3.57 -30.91
N PRO A 219 -11.73 -3.50 -32.07
CA PRO A 219 -10.91 -4.61 -32.60
C PRO A 219 -9.68 -4.97 -31.74
N LYS A 220 -9.27 -4.08 -30.81
CA LYS A 220 -8.23 -4.34 -29.81
C LYS A 220 -8.80 -4.76 -28.45
N LEU A 221 -10.10 -5.01 -28.37
CA LEU A 221 -10.73 -5.51 -27.15
C LEU A 221 -10.08 -6.81 -26.71
N LYS A 222 -9.70 -6.87 -25.43
CA LYS A 222 -9.15 -8.06 -24.79
C LYS A 222 -10.09 -8.49 -23.69
N CYS A 223 -10.28 -9.79 -23.60
CA CYS A 223 -10.95 -10.48 -22.49
C CYS A 223 -9.91 -11.38 -21.86
N ILE A 224 -9.41 -10.98 -20.69
CA ILE A 224 -8.26 -11.59 -20.02
C ILE A 224 -8.76 -12.16 -18.70
N THR A 225 -8.34 -13.37 -18.35
CA THR A 225 -8.72 -14.04 -17.10
C THR A 225 -7.61 -14.99 -16.66
N ASN A 226 -7.78 -15.70 -15.55
CA ASN A 226 -6.85 -16.73 -15.07
C ASN A 226 -6.50 -17.74 -16.18
N GLY A 227 -7.49 -18.29 -16.86
CA GLY A 227 -7.32 -19.31 -17.89
C GLY A 227 -6.80 -18.79 -19.24
N SER A 228 -6.11 -19.63 -19.98
CA SER A 228 -5.75 -19.33 -21.38
C SER A 228 -6.99 -19.43 -22.27
N LEU A 229 -7.15 -18.48 -23.20
CA LEU A 229 -8.26 -18.48 -24.15
C LEU A 229 -8.15 -19.73 -25.08
N ILE A 230 -9.21 -20.53 -25.14
CA ILE A 230 -9.30 -21.70 -26.02
C ILE A 230 -9.96 -21.32 -27.34
N LYS A 231 -11.13 -20.68 -27.28
CA LYS A 231 -11.91 -20.33 -28.47
C LYS A 231 -12.83 -19.13 -28.23
N VAL A 232 -13.18 -18.48 -29.33
CA VAL A 232 -14.24 -17.46 -29.40
C VAL A 232 -15.21 -17.89 -30.47
N GLU A 233 -16.48 -18.02 -30.16
CA GLU A 233 -17.50 -18.47 -31.10
C GLU A 233 -18.75 -17.60 -31.04
N PRO A 234 -19.38 -17.31 -32.18
CA PRO A 234 -20.64 -16.59 -32.20
C PRO A 234 -21.77 -17.48 -31.69
N ILE A 235 -22.67 -16.89 -30.90
CA ILE A 235 -23.87 -17.53 -30.35
C ILE A 235 -25.11 -16.64 -30.62
N GLU A 236 -26.31 -17.15 -30.32
CA GLU A 236 -27.60 -16.44 -30.45
C GLU A 236 -27.77 -15.76 -31.82
N ASN A 237 -27.69 -16.55 -32.91
CA ASN A 237 -27.73 -16.06 -34.29
C ASN A 237 -26.72 -14.95 -34.61
N ASN A 238 -25.52 -15.07 -34.09
CA ASN A 238 -24.42 -14.12 -34.24
C ASN A 238 -24.64 -12.77 -33.56
N SER A 239 -25.54 -12.65 -32.59
CA SER A 239 -25.74 -11.40 -31.81
C SER A 239 -24.76 -11.25 -30.66
N LYS A 240 -24.16 -12.36 -30.20
CA LYS A 240 -23.21 -12.40 -29.09
C LYS A 240 -22.00 -13.30 -29.42
N TYR A 241 -20.91 -13.14 -28.67
CA TYR A 241 -19.72 -13.97 -28.70
C TYR A 241 -19.49 -14.65 -27.37
N LEU A 242 -19.19 -15.94 -27.41
CA LEU A 242 -18.80 -16.75 -26.27
C LEU A 242 -17.30 -16.98 -26.27
N PHE A 243 -16.65 -16.53 -25.24
CA PHE A 243 -15.23 -16.78 -24.93
C PHE A 243 -15.15 -17.99 -23.99
N THR A 244 -14.41 -19.01 -24.37
CA THR A 244 -14.17 -20.20 -23.55
C THR A 244 -12.69 -20.27 -23.17
N TYR A 245 -12.42 -20.42 -21.88
CA TYR A 245 -11.08 -20.47 -21.34
C TYR A 245 -10.74 -21.87 -20.83
N LYS A 246 -9.43 -22.15 -20.73
CA LYS A 246 -8.88 -23.35 -20.10
C LYS A 246 -9.18 -23.32 -18.62
N ASP A 247 -9.49 -24.49 -18.05
CA ASP A 247 -9.65 -24.65 -16.61
C ASP A 247 -8.37 -24.21 -15.88
N THR A 248 -8.55 -23.61 -14.70
CA THR A 248 -7.41 -23.23 -13.86
C THR A 248 -6.81 -24.45 -13.18
N PRO A 249 -5.58 -24.39 -12.69
CA PRO A 249 -5.14 -25.28 -11.62
C PRO A 249 -6.01 -25.13 -10.38
N LEU A 250 -5.80 -26.00 -9.39
CA LEU A 250 -6.42 -25.86 -8.09
C LEU A 250 -5.95 -24.56 -7.41
N MET A 251 -6.87 -23.65 -7.12
CA MET A 251 -6.59 -22.34 -6.52
C MET A 251 -7.69 -21.86 -5.59
N SER A 252 -7.38 -20.96 -4.66
CA SER A 252 -8.37 -20.29 -3.82
C SER A 252 -9.17 -19.27 -4.61
N ILE A 253 -10.42 -19.05 -4.23
CA ILE A 253 -11.35 -18.20 -5.00
C ILE A 253 -10.94 -16.71 -5.03
N TYR A 254 -10.24 -16.21 -4.00
CA TYR A 254 -9.77 -14.83 -3.99
C TYR A 254 -8.76 -14.52 -5.13
N LEU A 255 -8.24 -15.56 -5.79
CA LEU A 255 -7.36 -15.44 -6.97
C LEU A 255 -8.14 -15.37 -8.29
N PHE A 256 -9.47 -15.53 -8.27
CA PHE A 256 -10.29 -15.48 -9.47
C PHE A 256 -10.42 -14.03 -9.98
N THR A 257 -10.17 -13.82 -11.26
CA THR A 257 -10.30 -12.49 -11.89
C THR A 257 -10.60 -12.60 -13.38
N PHE A 258 -11.17 -11.54 -13.91
CA PHE A 258 -11.14 -11.24 -15.35
C PHE A 258 -11.13 -9.72 -15.58
N VAL A 259 -10.57 -9.32 -16.72
CA VAL A 259 -10.51 -7.93 -17.18
C VAL A 259 -10.95 -7.86 -18.62
N VAL A 260 -11.86 -6.92 -18.94
CA VAL A 260 -12.32 -6.64 -20.31
C VAL A 260 -12.04 -5.17 -20.62
N GLY A 261 -11.34 -4.91 -21.71
CA GLY A 261 -11.02 -3.53 -22.10
C GLY A 261 -10.16 -3.46 -23.36
N ASN A 262 -9.93 -2.26 -23.84
CA ASN A 262 -9.08 -2.01 -25.01
C ASN A 262 -7.60 -1.93 -24.60
N TYR A 263 -6.78 -2.90 -25.05
CA TYR A 263 -5.39 -3.00 -24.68
C TYR A 263 -4.48 -3.27 -25.90
N ASP A 264 -3.32 -2.61 -25.92
CA ASP A 264 -2.15 -3.08 -26.63
C ASP A 264 -1.44 -4.17 -25.80
N MET A 265 -0.54 -4.93 -26.40
CA MET A 265 0.11 -6.05 -25.72
C MET A 265 1.52 -6.28 -26.26
N ILE A 266 2.46 -6.55 -25.37
CA ILE A 266 3.74 -7.17 -25.67
C ILE A 266 3.76 -8.60 -25.14
N GLU A 267 4.34 -9.51 -25.91
CA GLU A 267 4.36 -10.95 -25.57
C GLU A 267 5.74 -11.54 -25.74
N THR A 268 6.09 -12.49 -24.87
CA THR A 268 7.25 -13.34 -25.02
C THR A 268 6.97 -14.74 -24.48
N VAL A 269 7.81 -15.69 -24.83
CA VAL A 269 7.79 -17.06 -24.28
C VAL A 269 9.15 -17.33 -23.67
N ASN A 270 9.21 -17.75 -22.42
CA ASN A 270 10.46 -18.04 -21.75
C ASN A 270 10.99 -19.47 -22.08
N GLU A 271 12.18 -19.79 -21.57
CA GLU A 271 12.83 -21.10 -21.76
C GLU A 271 12.05 -22.30 -21.20
N ASN A 272 11.11 -22.08 -20.27
CA ASN A 272 10.22 -23.10 -19.71
C ASN A 272 8.88 -23.18 -20.44
N ASN A 273 8.76 -22.56 -21.61
CA ASN A 273 7.55 -22.49 -22.43
C ASN A 273 6.37 -21.79 -21.74
N ILE A 274 6.64 -20.88 -20.79
CA ILE A 274 5.63 -20.04 -20.14
C ILE A 274 5.42 -18.82 -21.03
N LYS A 275 4.18 -18.56 -21.40
CA LYS A 275 3.77 -17.38 -22.15
C LYS A 275 3.65 -16.19 -21.19
N ILE A 276 4.40 -15.13 -21.41
CA ILE A 276 4.36 -13.90 -20.62
C ILE A 276 3.79 -12.79 -21.51
N ARG A 277 2.70 -12.17 -21.07
CA ARG A 277 2.04 -11.07 -21.76
C ARG A 277 1.91 -9.88 -20.83
N VAL A 278 2.26 -8.71 -21.34
CA VAL A 278 2.05 -7.44 -20.62
C VAL A 278 1.11 -6.60 -21.46
N PHE A 279 -0.04 -6.32 -20.89
CA PHE A 279 -1.06 -5.48 -21.49
C PHE A 279 -0.80 -4.03 -21.11
N THR A 280 -1.16 -3.10 -21.99
CA THR A 280 -1.02 -1.66 -21.75
C THR A 280 -2.23 -0.93 -22.34
N PRO A 281 -2.66 0.21 -21.78
CA PRO A 281 -3.64 1.05 -22.45
C PRO A 281 -3.21 1.39 -23.87
N LEU A 282 -4.16 1.66 -24.76
CA LEU A 282 -3.86 1.95 -26.17
C LEU A 282 -2.82 3.08 -26.30
N LYS A 283 -1.90 2.93 -27.25
CA LYS A 283 -0.79 3.86 -27.59
C LYS A 283 0.38 3.86 -26.59
N ASN A 284 0.33 3.06 -25.52
CA ASN A 284 1.34 3.04 -24.46
C ASN A 284 2.12 1.72 -24.40
N HIS A 285 2.25 1.00 -25.52
CA HIS A 285 2.83 -0.35 -25.54
C HIS A 285 4.29 -0.43 -25.03
N HIS A 286 5.07 0.65 -25.13
CA HIS A 286 6.44 0.69 -24.63
C HIS A 286 6.51 0.71 -23.09
N ASP A 287 5.47 1.19 -22.42
CA ASP A 287 5.44 1.38 -20.97
C ASP A 287 5.43 0.04 -20.21
N GLY A 288 5.12 -1.07 -20.87
CA GLY A 288 5.15 -2.42 -20.30
C GLY A 288 6.53 -3.09 -20.26
N ALA A 289 7.55 -2.51 -20.90
CA ALA A 289 8.85 -3.16 -21.08
C ALA A 289 9.58 -3.45 -19.75
N LEU A 290 9.48 -2.55 -18.75
CA LEU A 290 10.09 -2.76 -17.44
C LEU A 290 9.45 -3.96 -16.74
N ALA A 291 8.12 -4.01 -16.68
CA ALA A 291 7.38 -5.12 -16.07
C ALA A 291 7.72 -6.46 -16.74
N MET A 292 7.79 -6.51 -18.07
CA MET A 292 8.22 -7.68 -18.83
C MET A 292 9.61 -8.18 -18.38
N ASN A 293 10.57 -7.27 -18.26
CA ASN A 293 11.93 -7.61 -17.81
C ASN A 293 11.96 -8.15 -16.37
N MET A 294 11.20 -7.52 -15.46
CA MET A 294 11.11 -7.95 -14.04
C MET A 294 10.55 -9.37 -13.94
N ILE A 295 9.47 -9.67 -14.67
CA ILE A 295 8.85 -11.01 -14.64
C ILE A 295 9.77 -12.08 -15.23
N GLN A 296 10.43 -11.81 -16.35
CA GLN A 296 11.35 -12.77 -16.97
C GLN A 296 12.51 -13.16 -16.05
N ASN A 297 13.13 -12.18 -15.39
CA ASN A 297 14.24 -12.42 -14.47
C ASN A 297 13.75 -13.00 -13.13
N GLY A 298 12.61 -12.51 -12.65
CA GLY A 298 11.99 -12.99 -11.42
C GLY A 298 11.63 -14.48 -11.49
N ILE A 299 11.03 -14.97 -12.58
CA ILE A 299 10.73 -16.40 -12.77
C ILE A 299 12.01 -17.25 -12.64
N LYS A 300 13.13 -16.81 -13.23
CA LYS A 300 14.41 -17.52 -13.12
C LYS A 300 14.91 -17.56 -11.69
N PHE A 301 14.83 -16.41 -10.97
CA PHE A 301 15.23 -16.33 -9.58
C PHE A 301 14.37 -17.26 -8.71
N TYR A 302 13.05 -17.15 -8.74
CA TYR A 302 12.16 -17.95 -7.90
C TYR A 302 12.24 -19.46 -8.20
N HIS A 303 12.32 -19.82 -9.47
CA HIS A 303 12.59 -21.21 -9.87
C HIS A 303 13.88 -21.75 -9.21
N ASN A 304 14.97 -21.00 -9.30
CA ASN A 304 16.24 -21.42 -8.74
C ASN A 304 16.23 -21.43 -7.20
N PHE A 305 15.57 -20.45 -6.59
CA PHE A 305 15.51 -20.33 -5.14
C PHE A 305 14.68 -21.45 -4.52
N PHE A 306 13.44 -21.64 -5.00
CA PHE A 306 12.50 -22.64 -4.46
C PHE A 306 12.73 -24.05 -5.03
N ASN A 307 13.43 -24.20 -6.13
CA ASN A 307 13.59 -25.44 -6.89
C ASN A 307 12.24 -26.04 -7.37
N ILE A 308 11.24 -25.19 -7.55
CA ILE A 308 9.92 -25.52 -8.06
C ILE A 308 9.65 -24.59 -9.23
N LYS A 309 9.38 -25.18 -10.43
CA LYS A 309 9.01 -24.44 -11.61
C LYS A 309 7.65 -23.75 -11.40
N TYR A 310 7.46 -22.63 -12.05
CA TYR A 310 6.13 -22.05 -12.18
C TYR A 310 5.20 -23.09 -12.83
N TYR A 311 4.07 -23.34 -12.21
CA TYR A 311 3.22 -24.51 -12.48
C TYR A 311 2.07 -24.22 -13.45
N TYR A 312 2.04 -23.04 -14.07
CA TYR A 312 1.02 -22.66 -15.04
C TYR A 312 1.64 -22.30 -16.40
N ASP A 313 0.80 -22.26 -17.46
CA ASP A 313 1.29 -22.08 -18.85
C ASP A 313 1.41 -20.62 -19.28
N LYS A 314 0.89 -19.68 -18.50
CA LYS A 314 0.96 -18.25 -18.80
C LYS A 314 1.08 -17.37 -17.54
N ILE A 315 1.57 -16.17 -17.76
CA ILE A 315 1.48 -15.03 -16.82
C ILE A 315 1.07 -13.80 -17.64
N ASP A 316 -0.10 -13.25 -17.33
CA ASP A 316 -0.59 -11.99 -17.88
C ASP A 316 -0.41 -10.90 -16.83
N LEU A 317 0.09 -9.73 -17.22
CA LEU A 317 0.14 -8.53 -16.40
C LEU A 317 -0.85 -7.53 -16.99
N VAL A 318 -1.85 -7.17 -16.22
CA VAL A 318 -2.96 -6.36 -16.72
C VAL A 318 -3.14 -5.11 -15.86
N PRO A 319 -2.87 -3.91 -16.40
CA PRO A 319 -3.11 -2.67 -15.68
C PRO A 319 -4.57 -2.28 -15.77
N ILE A 320 -5.14 -1.86 -14.65
CA ILE A 320 -6.47 -1.25 -14.57
C ILE A 320 -6.38 0.18 -14.02
N PRO A 321 -7.34 1.04 -14.32
CA PRO A 321 -7.26 2.46 -13.97
C PRO A 321 -7.23 2.73 -12.47
N ASP A 322 -8.01 2.01 -11.68
CA ASP A 322 -8.08 2.20 -10.23
C ASP A 322 -8.52 0.92 -9.50
N MET A 323 -8.03 0.74 -8.27
CA MET A 323 -8.43 -0.32 -7.35
C MET A 323 -7.93 -0.02 -5.93
N SER A 324 -8.43 -0.75 -4.92
CA SER A 324 -8.07 -0.58 -3.50
C SER A 324 -6.62 -0.94 -3.19
N PHE A 325 -6.05 -1.89 -3.92
CA PHE A 325 -4.68 -2.36 -3.78
C PHE A 325 -3.76 -1.78 -4.87
N ARG A 326 -2.46 -2.02 -4.74
CA ARG A 326 -1.48 -1.63 -5.77
C ARG A 326 -1.41 -2.65 -6.89
N ALA A 327 -1.49 -3.90 -6.53
CA ALA A 327 -1.63 -5.04 -7.41
C ALA A 327 -2.29 -6.20 -6.64
N VAL A 328 -2.72 -7.25 -7.36
CA VAL A 328 -3.27 -8.48 -6.82
C VAL A 328 -2.72 -9.65 -7.62
N GLU A 329 -2.24 -10.68 -6.94
CA GLU A 329 -1.53 -11.84 -7.46
C GLU A 329 -2.40 -12.90 -8.17
N ASN A 330 -3.53 -12.52 -8.73
CA ASN A 330 -4.45 -13.46 -9.37
C ASN A 330 -3.71 -14.44 -10.30
N LEU A 331 -3.92 -15.74 -10.08
CA LEU A 331 -3.16 -16.80 -10.75
C LEU A 331 -3.25 -16.69 -12.28
N GLY A 332 -2.10 -16.58 -12.95
CA GLY A 332 -2.01 -16.45 -14.40
C GLY A 332 -2.49 -15.13 -14.98
N CYS A 333 -3.01 -14.20 -14.16
CA CYS A 333 -3.54 -12.90 -14.59
C CYS A 333 -3.36 -11.87 -13.46
N ILE A 334 -2.13 -11.42 -13.24
CA ILE A 334 -1.81 -10.43 -12.20
C ILE A 334 -2.40 -9.08 -12.59
N VAL A 335 -3.23 -8.51 -11.71
CA VAL A 335 -3.87 -7.23 -11.95
C VAL A 335 -3.12 -6.12 -11.20
N PHE A 336 -2.82 -5.02 -11.88
CA PHE A 336 -2.10 -3.88 -11.34
C PHE A 336 -2.92 -2.60 -11.48
N ILE A 337 -2.77 -1.68 -10.57
CA ILE A 337 -3.14 -0.29 -10.88
C ILE A 337 -2.12 0.30 -11.86
N ASN A 338 -2.56 1.14 -12.79
CA ASN A 338 -1.73 1.64 -13.90
C ASN A 338 -0.33 2.11 -13.47
N TYR A 339 -0.22 2.95 -12.45
CA TYR A 339 1.07 3.53 -12.00
C TYR A 339 2.02 2.51 -11.34
N ALA A 340 1.53 1.33 -10.96
CA ALA A 340 2.34 0.29 -10.32
C ALA A 340 2.97 -0.69 -11.32
N MET A 341 2.63 -0.57 -12.61
CA MET A 341 3.15 -1.45 -13.67
C MET A 341 3.73 -0.70 -14.86
N LEU A 342 3.13 0.43 -15.25
CA LEU A 342 3.50 1.14 -16.48
C LEU A 342 4.64 2.11 -16.22
N PHE A 343 5.72 1.98 -17.00
CA PHE A 343 6.92 2.83 -16.92
C PHE A 343 7.17 3.59 -18.23
N GLY A 344 6.73 4.84 -18.27
CA GLY A 344 6.90 5.73 -19.43
C GLY A 344 8.26 6.45 -19.45
N HIS A 345 8.55 7.13 -20.56
CA HIS A 345 9.85 7.74 -20.85
C HIS A 345 10.32 8.80 -19.84
N PHE A 346 9.42 9.40 -19.06
CA PHE A 346 9.72 10.53 -18.17
C PHE A 346 9.51 10.20 -16.68
N GLN A 347 9.56 8.92 -16.31
CA GLN A 347 9.36 8.54 -14.92
C GLN A 347 10.67 8.53 -14.11
N SER A 348 10.55 8.76 -12.79
CA SER A 348 11.67 8.84 -11.87
C SER A 348 12.24 7.46 -11.53
N ILE A 349 13.46 7.47 -10.98
CA ILE A 349 14.08 6.25 -10.42
C ILE A 349 13.24 5.65 -9.28
N LEU A 350 12.54 6.46 -8.50
CA LEU A 350 11.64 5.99 -7.44
C LEU A 350 10.45 5.22 -8.00
N GLU A 351 9.86 5.70 -9.10
CA GLU A 351 8.79 4.99 -9.81
C GLU A 351 9.31 3.68 -10.41
N LYS A 352 10.50 3.69 -11.02
CA LYS A 352 11.15 2.47 -11.49
C LYS A 352 11.30 1.44 -10.37
N LYS A 353 11.82 1.86 -9.21
CA LYS A 353 11.97 0.98 -8.03
C LYS A 353 10.62 0.46 -7.55
N LEU A 354 9.60 1.32 -7.50
CA LEU A 354 8.25 0.93 -7.10
C LEU A 354 7.68 -0.16 -8.00
N ILE A 355 7.73 0.06 -9.33
CA ILE A 355 7.23 -0.90 -10.33
C ILE A 355 8.00 -2.21 -10.26
N SER A 356 9.34 -2.14 -10.22
CA SER A 356 10.19 -3.33 -10.12
C SER A 356 9.86 -4.16 -8.87
N ARG A 357 9.70 -3.49 -7.72
CA ARG A 357 9.33 -4.15 -6.47
C ARG A 357 7.94 -4.77 -6.55
N THR A 358 6.93 -4.04 -7.04
CA THR A 358 5.57 -4.55 -7.18
C THR A 358 5.54 -5.77 -8.09
N CYS A 359 6.20 -5.72 -9.26
CA CYS A 359 6.26 -6.89 -10.16
C CYS A 359 6.89 -8.12 -9.51
N CYS A 360 8.00 -7.95 -8.75
CA CYS A 360 8.65 -9.06 -8.06
C CYS A 360 7.83 -9.56 -6.87
N HIS A 361 7.08 -8.68 -6.18
CA HIS A 361 6.16 -9.02 -5.10
C HIS A 361 5.04 -9.93 -5.61
N GLU A 362 4.27 -9.48 -6.59
CA GLU A 362 3.17 -10.23 -7.17
C GLU A 362 3.63 -11.57 -7.80
N LEU A 363 4.81 -11.57 -8.38
CA LEU A 363 5.38 -12.82 -8.90
C LEU A 363 5.77 -13.80 -7.78
N SER A 364 6.21 -13.32 -6.62
CA SER A 364 6.52 -14.16 -5.46
C SER A 364 5.31 -14.94 -4.97
N HIS A 365 4.13 -14.29 -5.01
CA HIS A 365 2.87 -14.91 -4.64
C HIS A 365 2.52 -16.16 -5.44
N MET A 366 3.08 -16.33 -6.64
CA MET A 366 2.87 -17.57 -7.41
C MET A 366 3.32 -18.81 -6.62
N TRP A 367 4.21 -18.66 -5.65
CA TRP A 367 4.64 -19.72 -4.71
C TRP A 367 4.06 -19.49 -3.32
N PHE A 368 4.24 -18.30 -2.71
CA PHE A 368 3.68 -17.92 -1.41
C PHE A 368 2.33 -17.22 -1.59
N GLY A 369 1.23 -17.94 -1.41
CA GLY A 369 -0.14 -17.47 -1.60
C GLY A 369 -0.91 -18.37 -2.59
N ASN A 370 -0.37 -18.61 -3.80
CA ASN A 370 -1.09 -19.33 -4.86
C ASN A 370 -0.82 -20.84 -4.79
N LEU A 371 0.46 -21.25 -4.84
CA LEU A 371 0.82 -22.66 -4.73
C LEU A 371 0.54 -23.21 -3.32
N VAL A 372 1.05 -22.51 -2.31
CA VAL A 372 0.84 -22.81 -0.90
C VAL A 372 0.12 -21.60 -0.29
N THR A 373 -1.09 -21.80 0.22
CA THR A 373 -1.97 -20.73 0.69
C THR A 373 -2.21 -20.85 2.20
N MET A 374 -2.37 -19.74 2.91
CA MET A 374 -2.80 -19.78 4.31
C MET A 374 -4.16 -20.49 4.45
N GLU A 375 -4.36 -21.09 5.61
CA GLU A 375 -5.61 -21.77 5.96
C GLU A 375 -6.75 -20.79 6.24
N TRP A 376 -6.40 -19.67 6.89
CA TRP A 376 -7.29 -18.56 7.21
C TRP A 376 -6.51 -17.24 7.21
N TRP A 377 -7.21 -16.14 7.15
CA TRP A 377 -6.65 -14.80 7.05
C TRP A 377 -5.74 -14.41 8.21
N ASN A 378 -5.90 -14.98 9.41
CA ASN A 378 -4.97 -14.75 10.53
C ASN A 378 -3.51 -15.06 10.18
N ASP A 379 -3.28 -15.91 9.20
CA ASP A 379 -1.96 -16.28 8.67
C ASP A 379 -1.61 -15.56 7.36
N ILE A 380 -2.26 -14.43 7.01
CA ILE A 380 -1.99 -13.66 5.77
C ILE A 380 -0.50 -13.29 5.63
N TRP A 381 0.20 -13.11 6.73
CA TRP A 381 1.62 -12.82 6.74
C TRP A 381 2.48 -13.91 6.07
N LEU A 382 1.99 -15.16 5.98
CA LEU A 382 2.64 -16.24 5.22
C LEU A 382 2.70 -15.93 3.72
N ASN A 383 1.72 -15.19 3.20
CA ASN A 383 1.75 -14.67 1.85
C ASN A 383 2.59 -13.38 1.82
N GLU A 384 2.19 -12.37 2.58
CA GLU A 384 2.65 -10.99 2.45
C GLU A 384 4.04 -10.73 3.03
N GLY A 385 4.33 -11.30 4.19
CA GLY A 385 5.65 -11.17 4.81
C GLY A 385 6.75 -11.83 3.97
N PHE A 386 6.45 -13.00 3.41
CA PHE A 386 7.36 -13.69 2.48
C PHE A 386 7.48 -12.93 1.16
N ALA A 387 6.37 -12.54 0.52
CA ALA A 387 6.41 -11.80 -0.73
C ALA A 387 7.20 -10.49 -0.57
N ARG A 388 7.02 -9.80 0.57
CA ARG A 388 7.74 -8.57 0.90
C ARG A 388 9.26 -8.78 1.03
N LEU A 389 9.73 -9.87 1.62
CA LEU A 389 11.16 -10.17 1.68
C LEU A 389 11.69 -10.61 0.31
N PHE A 390 10.94 -11.47 -0.37
CA PHE A 390 11.38 -12.07 -1.63
C PHE A 390 11.42 -11.08 -2.79
N GLU A 391 10.61 -10.00 -2.79
CA GLU A 391 10.75 -8.92 -3.77
C GLU A 391 12.16 -8.32 -3.75
N TYR A 392 12.74 -8.12 -2.57
CA TYR A 392 14.07 -7.55 -2.41
C TYR A 392 15.18 -8.58 -2.70
N LEU A 393 15.04 -9.81 -2.24
CA LEU A 393 15.99 -10.89 -2.57
C LEU A 393 16.05 -11.12 -4.09
N CYS A 394 14.90 -11.10 -4.76
CA CYS A 394 14.78 -11.22 -6.20
C CYS A 394 15.50 -10.07 -6.92
N LEU A 395 15.19 -8.83 -6.59
CA LEU A 395 15.77 -7.66 -7.24
C LEU A 395 17.28 -7.56 -7.04
N ASN A 396 17.78 -7.87 -5.83
CA ASN A 396 19.22 -7.88 -5.57
C ASN A 396 19.97 -9.00 -6.32
N SER A 397 19.27 -10.01 -6.84
CA SER A 397 19.92 -11.13 -7.57
C SER A 397 20.28 -10.79 -9.02
N PHE A 398 19.61 -9.85 -9.66
CA PHE A 398 19.79 -9.54 -11.08
C PHE A 398 19.84 -8.04 -11.41
N GLU A 399 19.33 -7.17 -10.54
CA GLU A 399 19.48 -5.73 -10.71
C GLU A 399 20.85 -5.29 -10.21
N ASN A 400 21.33 -4.19 -10.76
CA ASN A 400 22.63 -3.65 -10.44
C ASN A 400 22.68 -3.16 -8.99
N GLU A 401 23.77 -3.42 -8.27
CA GLU A 401 24.05 -2.89 -6.92
C GLU A 401 23.85 -1.37 -6.78
N LYS A 402 23.99 -0.65 -7.90
CA LYS A 402 23.72 0.81 -7.95
C LYS A 402 22.28 1.17 -7.59
N MET A 403 21.29 0.26 -7.76
CA MET A 403 19.90 0.51 -7.37
C MET A 403 19.67 0.51 -5.87
N LYS A 404 20.61 -0.03 -5.08
CA LYS A 404 20.58 0.00 -3.61
C LYS A 404 19.22 -0.37 -3.01
N TYR A 405 18.66 -1.50 -3.44
CA TYR A 405 17.35 -1.94 -2.96
C TYR A 405 17.34 -2.23 -1.45
N TRP A 406 18.47 -2.69 -0.88
CA TRP A 406 18.55 -2.90 0.57
C TRP A 406 18.46 -1.61 1.37
N ASP A 407 18.95 -0.46 0.86
CA ASP A 407 18.73 0.85 1.50
C ASP A 407 17.23 1.16 1.58
N ASN A 408 16.49 0.89 0.50
CA ASN A 408 15.03 1.04 0.48
C ASN A 408 14.34 0.06 1.45
N TYR A 409 14.87 -1.18 1.61
CA TYR A 409 14.34 -2.11 2.59
C TYR A 409 14.49 -1.57 4.01
N ILE A 410 15.67 -1.10 4.38
CA ILE A 410 15.92 -0.56 5.72
C ILE A 410 15.03 0.65 6.00
N GLU A 411 14.95 1.59 5.07
CA GLU A 411 14.19 2.81 5.26
C GLU A 411 12.67 2.60 5.22
N LEU A 412 12.18 1.90 4.20
CA LEU A 412 10.74 1.84 3.91
C LEU A 412 10.04 0.64 4.55
N ILE A 413 10.77 -0.43 4.86
CA ILE A 413 10.20 -1.66 5.41
C ILE A 413 10.60 -1.82 6.87
N TYR A 414 11.89 -1.99 7.14
CA TYR A 414 12.40 -2.27 8.48
C TYR A 414 12.04 -1.17 9.50
N GLU A 415 12.33 0.09 9.18
CA GLU A 415 12.04 1.22 10.07
C GLU A 415 10.51 1.47 10.20
N SER A 416 9.76 1.32 9.11
CA SER A 416 8.31 1.45 9.19
C SER A 416 7.66 0.32 9.99
N ALA A 417 8.22 -0.89 9.97
CA ALA A 417 7.78 -2.00 10.79
C ALA A 417 7.96 -1.70 12.28
N LEU A 418 9.18 -1.27 12.69
CA LEU A 418 9.45 -0.87 14.08
C LEU A 418 8.52 0.26 14.53
N THR A 419 8.41 1.33 13.73
CA THR A 419 7.54 2.48 14.04
C THR A 419 6.06 2.11 14.12
N SER A 420 5.59 1.16 13.31
CA SER A 420 4.21 0.67 13.38
C SER A 420 4.00 -0.19 14.62
N ASP A 421 4.99 -1.01 14.99
CA ASP A 421 4.96 -1.88 16.15
C ASP A 421 5.15 -1.13 17.49
N GLU A 422 5.53 0.13 17.43
CA GLU A 422 5.61 1.09 18.56
C GLU A 422 4.26 1.75 18.89
N ARG A 423 3.25 1.58 18.05
CA ARG A 423 1.94 2.21 18.27
C ARG A 423 1.14 1.47 19.34
N ILE A 424 0.25 2.19 20.00
CA ILE A 424 -0.71 1.61 20.97
C ILE A 424 -1.64 0.60 20.26
N SER A 425 -1.93 0.83 18.97
CA SER A 425 -2.77 -0.03 18.13
C SER A 425 -2.01 -1.20 17.48
N THR A 426 -0.79 -1.51 17.92
CA THR A 426 -0.07 -2.67 17.39
C THR A 426 -0.74 -3.98 17.80
N HIS A 427 -0.55 -5.01 16.99
CA HIS A 427 -1.07 -6.35 17.21
C HIS A 427 0.00 -7.41 16.87
N PRO A 428 -0.20 -8.69 17.25
CA PRO A 428 0.67 -9.79 16.81
C PRO A 428 0.67 -9.91 15.27
N ILE A 429 1.71 -10.50 14.70
CA ILE A 429 1.72 -10.84 13.26
C ILE A 429 0.59 -11.84 12.93
N ASN A 430 0.43 -12.87 13.76
CA ASN A 430 -0.73 -13.76 13.72
C ASN A 430 -1.80 -13.21 14.64
N VAL A 431 -2.79 -12.54 14.10
CA VAL A 431 -3.88 -11.90 14.83
C VAL A 431 -5.20 -12.59 14.52
N GLU A 432 -6.03 -12.78 15.52
CA GLU A 432 -7.36 -13.37 15.34
C GLU A 432 -8.23 -12.46 14.44
N VAL A 433 -8.88 -13.07 13.44
CA VAL A 433 -9.80 -12.40 12.52
C VAL A 433 -11.22 -12.95 12.78
N PRO A 434 -11.98 -12.29 13.66
CA PRO A 434 -13.24 -12.81 14.16
C PRO A 434 -14.40 -12.68 13.15
N SER A 435 -14.26 -11.86 12.11
CA SER A 435 -15.31 -11.69 11.10
C SER A 435 -14.73 -11.35 9.74
N ALA A 436 -15.52 -11.55 8.69
CA ALA A 436 -15.16 -11.18 7.32
C ALA A 436 -14.86 -9.67 7.16
N ARG A 437 -15.47 -8.81 7.97
CA ARG A 437 -15.29 -7.35 7.95
C ARG A 437 -13.92 -6.92 8.49
N ASN A 438 -13.28 -7.73 9.34
CA ASN A 438 -11.98 -7.40 9.91
C ASN A 438 -10.80 -7.84 9.02
N ILE A 439 -11.08 -8.57 7.93
CA ILE A 439 -10.00 -9.08 7.06
C ILE A 439 -9.18 -7.94 6.46
N GLU A 440 -9.79 -6.84 6.00
CA GLU A 440 -9.06 -5.72 5.41
C GLU A 440 -8.13 -5.00 6.41
N GLU A 441 -8.44 -5.06 7.72
CA GLU A 441 -7.68 -4.35 8.77
C GLU A 441 -6.28 -4.93 8.96
N ILE A 442 -6.09 -6.22 8.64
CA ILE A 442 -4.82 -6.92 8.82
C ILE A 442 -3.86 -6.82 7.60
N PHE A 443 -4.30 -6.19 6.50
CA PHE A 443 -3.42 -5.84 5.37
C PHE A 443 -2.61 -4.58 5.71
N ASP A 444 -1.75 -4.68 6.70
CA ASP A 444 -1.04 -3.56 7.29
C ASP A 444 0.48 -3.77 7.42
N ASN A 445 1.19 -2.79 7.98
CA ASN A 445 2.63 -2.87 8.18
C ASN A 445 3.08 -3.98 9.15
N ILE A 446 2.19 -4.51 9.99
CA ILE A 446 2.55 -5.62 10.88
C ILE A 446 2.61 -6.91 10.07
N SER A 447 1.58 -7.22 9.31
CA SER A 447 1.56 -8.41 8.45
C SER A 447 2.65 -8.36 7.37
N TYR A 448 2.84 -7.23 6.70
CA TYR A 448 3.79 -7.06 5.60
C TYR A 448 5.22 -6.80 6.06
N ALA A 449 5.43 -5.69 6.80
CA ALA A 449 6.77 -5.18 7.06
C ALA A 449 7.41 -5.83 8.29
N LYS A 450 6.68 -5.99 9.42
CA LYS A 450 7.18 -6.74 10.58
C LYS A 450 7.33 -8.21 10.20
N GLY A 451 6.33 -8.83 9.54
CA GLY A 451 6.42 -10.22 9.04
C GLY A 451 7.67 -10.43 8.21
N SER A 452 7.92 -9.58 7.20
CA SER A 452 9.12 -9.62 6.38
C SER A 452 10.42 -9.47 7.18
N SER A 453 10.46 -8.54 8.15
CA SER A 453 11.67 -8.26 8.95
C SER A 453 12.01 -9.40 9.90
N VAL A 454 11.01 -10.07 10.44
CA VAL A 454 11.16 -11.26 11.28
C VAL A 454 11.65 -12.46 10.46
N ILE A 455 11.12 -12.65 9.24
CA ILE A 455 11.63 -13.68 8.31
C ILE A 455 13.08 -13.39 7.90
N ARG A 456 13.41 -12.11 7.64
CA ARG A 456 14.77 -11.67 7.30
C ARG A 456 15.75 -11.95 8.47
N MET A 457 15.31 -11.72 9.70
CA MET A 457 16.10 -12.06 10.89
C MET A 457 16.40 -13.58 10.94
N LEU A 458 15.39 -14.40 10.68
CA LEU A 458 15.56 -15.86 10.61
C LEU A 458 16.50 -16.28 9.46
N TYR A 459 16.38 -15.62 8.28
CA TYR A 459 17.27 -15.86 7.13
C TYR A 459 18.75 -15.64 7.50
N TYR A 460 19.06 -14.55 8.21
CA TYR A 460 20.44 -14.29 8.66
C TYR A 460 20.87 -15.18 9.82
N TYR A 461 19.93 -15.57 10.69
CA TYR A 461 20.24 -16.48 11.80
C TYR A 461 20.64 -17.87 11.32
N LEU A 462 19.92 -18.41 10.36
CA LEU A 462 20.17 -19.76 9.81
C LEU A 462 21.24 -19.78 8.71
N GLY A 463 21.46 -18.66 8.06
CA GLY A 463 22.19 -18.58 6.80
C GLY A 463 21.37 -19.09 5.59
N GLU A 464 21.79 -18.68 4.40
CA GLU A 464 21.05 -18.89 3.15
C GLU A 464 20.76 -20.37 2.85
N ASP A 465 21.73 -21.26 3.06
CA ASP A 465 21.60 -22.68 2.70
C ASP A 465 20.54 -23.42 3.52
N LEU A 466 20.54 -23.24 4.84
CA LEU A 466 19.52 -23.88 5.70
C LEU A 466 18.15 -23.27 5.49
N PHE A 467 18.09 -21.95 5.33
CA PHE A 467 16.84 -21.26 5.03
C PHE A 467 16.23 -21.75 3.72
N LYS A 468 17.01 -21.81 2.63
CA LYS A 468 16.57 -22.34 1.32
C LYS A 468 16.06 -23.78 1.43
N LYS A 469 16.80 -24.65 2.13
CA LYS A 469 16.39 -26.05 2.30
C LYS A 469 15.05 -26.16 3.05
N SER A 470 14.85 -25.35 4.09
CA SER A 470 13.62 -25.33 4.89
C SER A 470 12.42 -24.84 4.07
N ILE A 471 12.59 -23.77 3.31
CA ILE A 471 11.55 -23.25 2.42
C ILE A 471 11.21 -24.25 1.30
N ARG A 472 12.21 -24.91 0.73
CA ARG A 472 11.98 -25.94 -0.30
C ARG A 472 11.17 -27.13 0.24
N LEU A 473 11.49 -27.57 1.45
CA LEU A 473 10.71 -28.64 2.11
C LEU A 473 9.26 -28.18 2.32
N TYR A 474 9.06 -27.00 2.89
CA TYR A 474 7.73 -26.43 3.13
C TYR A 474 6.90 -26.35 1.83
N MET A 475 7.48 -25.83 0.75
CA MET A 475 6.81 -25.73 -0.55
C MET A 475 6.49 -27.09 -1.14
N GLU A 476 7.41 -28.06 -1.08
CA GLU A 476 7.21 -29.38 -1.69
C GLU A 476 6.11 -30.20 -0.95
N GLU A 477 6.08 -30.15 0.38
CA GLU A 477 5.10 -30.88 1.18
C GLU A 477 3.69 -30.28 1.11
N ASN A 478 3.60 -28.95 0.83
CA ASN A 478 2.36 -28.22 0.93
C ASN A 478 1.86 -27.64 -0.41
N LYS A 479 2.48 -27.98 -1.54
CA LYS A 479 2.01 -27.53 -2.85
C LYS A 479 0.56 -27.91 -3.10
N PHE A 480 -0.23 -26.95 -3.57
CA PHE A 480 -1.67 -27.02 -3.78
C PHE A 480 -2.50 -27.25 -2.51
N LYS A 481 -1.92 -27.05 -1.33
CA LYS A 481 -2.61 -27.18 -0.03
C LYS A 481 -2.69 -25.81 0.67
N ASN A 482 -3.45 -25.82 1.76
CA ASN A 482 -3.48 -24.74 2.74
C ASN A 482 -2.58 -25.08 3.93
N THR A 483 -2.02 -24.07 4.56
CA THR A 483 -1.05 -24.22 5.65
C THR A 483 -1.26 -23.18 6.74
N THR A 484 -0.60 -23.41 7.89
CA THR A 484 -0.55 -22.51 9.02
C THR A 484 0.90 -22.16 9.38
N THR A 485 1.06 -21.12 10.18
CA THR A 485 2.34 -20.75 10.78
C THR A 485 3.04 -21.93 11.45
N GLU A 486 2.32 -22.81 12.13
CA GLU A 486 2.88 -23.97 12.80
C GLU A 486 3.50 -24.99 11.82
N ILE A 487 2.82 -25.26 10.70
CA ILE A 487 3.31 -26.16 9.64
C ILE A 487 4.61 -25.64 9.04
N LEU A 488 4.70 -24.32 8.79
CA LEU A 488 5.91 -23.68 8.30
C LEU A 488 7.09 -23.96 9.24
N TRP A 489 6.94 -23.64 10.55
CA TRP A 489 8.05 -23.81 11.51
C TRP A 489 8.42 -25.26 11.75
N LYS A 490 7.49 -26.20 11.65
CA LYS A 490 7.80 -27.64 11.68
C LYS A 490 8.72 -28.06 10.53
N CYS A 491 8.53 -27.52 9.33
CA CYS A 491 9.45 -27.79 8.21
C CYS A 491 10.85 -27.23 8.48
N PHE A 492 10.95 -26.07 9.13
CA PHE A 492 12.24 -25.51 9.56
C PHE A 492 12.91 -26.36 10.64
N ASN A 493 12.16 -26.82 11.65
CA ASN A 493 12.70 -27.72 12.68
C ASN A 493 13.27 -29.00 12.04
N ASN A 494 12.55 -29.59 11.08
CA ASN A 494 12.96 -30.83 10.40
C ASN A 494 14.30 -30.69 9.66
N VAL A 495 14.55 -29.54 9.05
CA VAL A 495 15.78 -29.28 8.29
C VAL A 495 16.93 -28.85 9.17
N THR A 496 16.68 -27.95 10.12
CA THR A 496 17.72 -27.29 10.91
C THR A 496 18.11 -28.10 12.15
N GLN A 497 17.26 -29.00 12.63
CA GLN A 497 17.36 -29.67 13.93
C GLN A 497 17.43 -28.71 15.13
N LEU A 498 16.96 -27.46 14.94
CA LEU A 498 16.80 -26.42 15.96
C LEU A 498 15.31 -26.27 16.28
N ASP A 499 14.99 -25.79 17.48
CA ASP A 499 13.61 -25.48 17.86
C ASP A 499 13.18 -24.09 17.33
N ILE A 500 13.04 -24.01 16.01
CA ILE A 500 12.62 -22.79 15.32
C ILE A 500 11.14 -22.47 15.62
N LEU A 501 10.32 -23.49 15.84
CA LEU A 501 8.91 -23.32 16.21
C LEU A 501 8.77 -22.47 17.49
N THR A 502 9.46 -22.84 18.57
CA THR A 502 9.41 -22.07 19.82
C THR A 502 10.05 -20.68 19.65
N LEU A 503 11.20 -20.58 18.96
CA LEU A 503 11.85 -19.31 18.69
C LEU A 503 10.91 -18.34 17.96
N MET A 504 10.30 -18.78 16.87
CA MET A 504 9.53 -17.90 15.97
C MET A 504 8.12 -17.63 16.47
N ASN A 505 7.52 -18.52 17.26
CA ASN A 505 6.22 -18.28 17.86
C ASN A 505 6.22 -17.05 18.77
N GLU A 506 7.31 -16.74 19.45
CA GLU A 506 7.44 -15.51 20.25
C GLU A 506 7.37 -14.27 19.36
N TRP A 507 8.03 -14.29 18.18
CA TRP A 507 8.02 -13.17 17.24
C TRP A 507 6.70 -12.99 16.50
N VAL A 508 5.96 -14.06 16.26
CA VAL A 508 4.71 -14.04 15.50
C VAL A 508 3.49 -13.73 16.39
N ASN A 509 3.49 -14.24 17.62
CA ASN A 509 2.32 -14.13 18.51
C ASN A 509 2.43 -13.02 19.58
N ILE A 510 3.58 -12.38 19.71
CA ILE A 510 3.78 -11.28 20.66
C ILE A 510 3.79 -9.94 19.91
N PRO A 511 2.90 -8.98 20.26
CA PRO A 511 2.95 -7.64 19.72
C PRO A 511 4.13 -6.85 20.30
N SER A 512 4.56 -5.79 19.63
CA SER A 512 5.73 -4.99 20.02
C SER A 512 7.06 -5.69 19.73
N HIS A 513 8.17 -5.08 20.08
CA HIS A 513 9.53 -5.58 19.84
C HIS A 513 10.47 -5.25 21.02
N PRO A 514 11.59 -5.97 21.15
CA PRO A 514 12.55 -5.68 22.21
C PRO A 514 13.45 -4.48 21.91
N ILE A 515 13.82 -3.79 23.00
CA ILE A 515 14.91 -2.83 23.05
C ILE A 515 16.03 -3.47 23.87
N LEU A 516 17.25 -3.48 23.34
CA LEU A 516 18.42 -4.00 24.00
C LEU A 516 19.26 -2.85 24.55
N SER A 517 19.47 -2.81 25.86
CA SER A 517 20.43 -1.92 26.50
C SER A 517 21.76 -2.66 26.71
N ILE A 518 22.86 -1.96 26.44
CA ILE A 518 24.20 -2.51 26.51
C ILE A 518 24.99 -1.79 27.60
N ASP A 519 25.60 -2.53 28.47
CA ASP A 519 26.58 -2.05 29.48
C ASP A 519 27.90 -2.79 29.33
N ILE A 520 28.96 -2.02 29.09
CA ILE A 520 30.31 -2.55 28.88
C ILE A 520 31.15 -2.31 30.13
N ASN A 521 31.54 -3.37 30.79
CA ASN A 521 32.41 -3.31 31.97
C ASN A 521 33.74 -4.05 31.73
N LYS A 522 34.68 -3.99 32.68
CA LYS A 522 36.03 -4.56 32.52
C LYS A 522 36.06 -6.07 32.22
N ASN A 523 34.98 -6.77 32.55
CA ASN A 523 34.99 -8.24 32.48
C ASN A 523 34.15 -8.77 31.31
N ASN A 524 33.06 -8.12 31.00
CA ASN A 524 32.11 -8.59 30.01
C ASN A 524 31.25 -7.47 29.41
N ILE A 525 30.45 -7.84 28.40
CA ILE A 525 29.39 -7.03 27.78
C ILE A 525 28.09 -7.58 28.33
N ASN A 526 27.40 -6.79 29.11
CA ASN A 526 26.07 -7.09 29.61
C ASN A 526 25.03 -6.55 28.65
N ILE A 527 24.09 -7.40 28.23
CA ILE A 527 22.98 -7.04 27.34
C ILE A 527 21.68 -7.40 28.03
N LYS A 528 20.76 -6.44 28.14
CA LYS A 528 19.46 -6.61 28.76
C LYS A 528 18.36 -6.24 27.77
N GLN A 529 17.33 -7.10 27.62
CA GLN A 529 16.15 -6.82 26.84
C GLN A 529 15.04 -6.22 27.69
N THR A 530 14.30 -5.29 27.08
CA THR A 530 13.03 -4.74 27.59
C THR A 530 12.07 -4.61 26.43
N ALA A 531 10.79 -4.90 26.65
CA ALA A 531 9.79 -4.63 25.62
C ALA A 531 9.60 -3.12 25.41
N TYR A 532 9.41 -2.67 24.16
CA TYR A 532 9.16 -1.26 23.86
C TYR A 532 7.95 -0.71 24.64
N ASN A 533 6.86 -1.48 24.71
CA ASN A 533 5.64 -1.13 25.44
C ASN A 533 5.75 -1.26 26.98
N LYS A 534 6.98 -1.48 27.49
CA LYS A 534 7.29 -1.65 28.92
C LYS A 534 6.56 -2.80 29.62
N SER A 535 6.05 -3.77 28.87
CA SER A 535 5.51 -5.01 29.41
C SER A 535 6.61 -5.95 29.88
N ASP A 536 6.23 -7.01 30.60
CA ASP A 536 7.17 -8.08 31.03
C ASP A 536 7.43 -9.13 29.94
N LEU A 537 7.04 -8.85 28.70
CA LEU A 537 7.24 -9.73 27.56
C LEU A 537 8.74 -9.88 27.24
N LEU A 538 9.14 -11.09 26.89
CA LEU A 538 10.51 -11.43 26.53
C LEU A 538 10.51 -12.23 25.23
N TRP A 539 11.60 -12.07 24.47
CA TRP A 539 11.85 -12.82 23.22
C TRP A 539 13.15 -13.61 23.30
N LYS A 540 13.19 -14.73 22.62
CA LYS A 540 14.45 -15.35 22.23
C LYS A 540 15.01 -14.57 21.05
N ILE A 541 16.20 -13.96 21.24
CA ILE A 541 16.73 -12.98 20.29
C ILE A 541 18.03 -13.49 19.67
N PRO A 542 18.10 -13.69 18.35
CA PRO A 542 19.36 -13.83 17.65
C PRO A 542 20.14 -12.51 17.68
N LEU A 543 21.17 -12.43 18.50
CA LEU A 543 22.07 -11.27 18.57
C LEU A 543 23.12 -11.36 17.46
N PHE A 544 23.14 -10.39 16.56
CA PHE A 544 24.14 -10.25 15.50
C PHE A 544 25.26 -9.33 16.01
N VAL A 545 26.26 -9.92 16.63
CA VAL A 545 27.34 -9.19 17.31
C VAL A 545 28.54 -9.01 16.38
N LYS A 546 29.02 -7.77 16.25
CA LYS A 546 30.16 -7.39 15.41
C LYS A 546 31.16 -6.50 16.16
N CYS A 547 32.42 -6.74 15.95
CA CYS A 547 33.53 -5.86 16.34
C CYS A 547 34.58 -5.81 15.21
N SER A 548 35.65 -5.04 15.36
CA SER A 548 36.68 -4.96 14.33
C SER A 548 37.30 -6.31 13.94
N LYS A 549 37.33 -7.26 14.87
CA LYS A 549 38.05 -8.55 14.74
C LYS A 549 37.16 -9.74 14.44
N LYS A 550 35.84 -9.66 14.73
CA LYS A 550 34.94 -10.83 14.64
C LYS A 550 33.48 -10.46 14.49
N GLU A 551 32.77 -11.31 13.77
CA GLU A 551 31.29 -11.37 13.80
C GLU A 551 30.84 -12.68 14.43
N LYS A 552 29.77 -12.67 15.24
CA LYS A 552 29.23 -13.86 15.92
C LYS A 552 27.72 -13.71 16.07
N ILE A 553 27.00 -14.81 15.89
CA ILE A 553 25.57 -14.88 16.22
C ILE A 553 25.45 -15.59 17.57
N ILE A 554 24.73 -14.98 18.51
CA ILE A 554 24.51 -15.52 19.86
C ILE A 554 22.99 -15.49 20.12
N LEU A 555 22.42 -16.62 20.55
CA LEU A 555 21.00 -16.66 20.91
C LEU A 555 20.85 -16.20 22.37
N MET A 556 20.11 -15.12 22.59
CA MET A 556 19.70 -14.64 23.91
C MET A 556 18.33 -15.24 24.25
N GLU A 557 18.30 -16.08 25.30
CA GLU A 557 17.07 -16.80 25.72
C GLU A 557 16.50 -16.30 27.06
N SER A 558 17.12 -15.27 27.63
CA SER A 558 16.75 -14.73 28.93
C SER A 558 16.67 -13.21 28.91
N LYS A 559 16.18 -12.62 29.99
CA LYS A 559 16.05 -11.15 30.14
C LYS A 559 17.40 -10.44 30.04
N GLU A 560 18.49 -11.12 30.40
CA GLU A 560 19.84 -10.57 30.47
C GLU A 560 20.86 -11.63 30.07
N ILE A 561 21.91 -11.24 29.33
CA ILE A 561 23.02 -12.12 28.95
C ILE A 561 24.33 -11.37 29.12
N ASN A 562 25.38 -12.10 29.53
CA ASN A 562 26.73 -11.60 29.60
C ASN A 562 27.59 -12.28 28.52
N ILE A 563 28.27 -11.48 27.69
CA ILE A 563 29.20 -11.95 26.66
C ILE A 563 30.61 -11.64 27.12
N ASP A 564 31.46 -12.67 27.19
CA ASP A 564 32.86 -12.51 27.55
C ASP A 564 33.67 -11.89 26.39
N PHE A 565 34.54 -10.95 26.66
CA PHE A 565 35.41 -10.32 25.65
C PHE A 565 36.22 -11.34 24.84
N LYS A 566 36.62 -12.44 25.49
CA LYS A 566 37.36 -13.54 24.82
C LYS A 566 36.55 -14.17 23.69
N ASP A 567 35.24 -14.22 23.82
CA ASP A 567 34.36 -14.78 22.79
C ASP A 567 34.37 -13.99 21.49
N LEU A 568 34.75 -12.71 21.58
CA LEU A 568 34.82 -11.78 20.46
C LEU A 568 36.26 -11.42 20.08
N ASN A 569 37.25 -11.99 20.76
CA ASN A 569 38.67 -11.62 20.63
C ASN A 569 38.91 -10.11 20.90
N LEU A 570 38.15 -9.53 21.82
CA LEU A 570 38.21 -8.12 22.21
C LEU A 570 39.10 -7.90 23.43
N ILE A 571 39.58 -6.67 23.58
CA ILE A 571 40.28 -6.17 24.76
C ILE A 571 39.52 -4.96 25.26
N TYR A 572 39.18 -4.93 26.56
CA TYR A 572 38.45 -3.82 27.15
C TYR A 572 39.15 -2.48 26.94
N ASP A 573 40.49 -2.44 27.10
CA ASP A 573 41.26 -1.20 26.92
C ASP A 573 41.18 -0.65 25.49
N ASP A 574 40.96 -1.47 24.46
CA ASP A 574 40.78 -1.03 23.09
C ASP A 574 39.45 -0.25 22.95
N ILE A 575 38.39 -0.70 23.65
CA ILE A 575 37.11 0.02 23.71
C ILE A 575 37.27 1.32 24.48
N GLU A 576 37.93 1.27 25.66
CA GLU A 576 38.20 2.44 26.49
C GLU A 576 39.03 3.50 25.77
N ASN A 577 39.97 3.10 24.96
CA ASN A 577 40.83 4.00 24.19
C ASN A 577 40.24 4.45 22.84
N GLY A 578 39.05 3.98 22.49
CA GLY A 578 38.37 4.32 21.23
C GLY A 578 39.02 3.74 19.98
N THR A 579 39.72 2.59 20.12
CA THR A 579 40.39 1.90 19.01
C THR A 579 39.62 0.67 18.52
N ASP A 580 38.59 0.25 19.27
CA ASP A 580 37.66 -0.82 18.90
C ASP A 580 36.22 -0.45 19.32
N TYR A 581 35.25 -1.27 18.90
CA TYR A 581 33.81 -1.04 19.09
C TYR A 581 33.07 -2.37 19.23
N ILE A 582 31.80 -2.29 19.70
CA ILE A 582 30.86 -3.41 19.72
C ILE A 582 29.57 -2.95 19.11
N ILE A 583 29.14 -3.64 18.05
CA ILE A 583 27.82 -3.47 17.43
C ILE A 583 26.98 -4.70 17.74
N ILE A 584 25.82 -4.49 18.30
CA ILE A 584 24.75 -5.46 18.43
C ILE A 584 23.69 -5.12 17.39
N ASN A 585 23.14 -6.09 16.68
CA ASN A 585 22.29 -5.92 15.50
C ASN A 585 23.04 -5.39 14.27
N SER A 586 24.22 -5.99 14.00
CA SER A 586 25.04 -5.58 12.85
C SER A 586 24.24 -5.62 11.54
N ASP A 587 24.38 -4.56 10.75
CA ASP A 587 23.67 -4.35 9.47
C ASP A 587 22.13 -4.42 9.60
N LEU A 588 21.58 -4.17 10.81
CA LEU A 588 20.16 -4.25 11.14
C LEU A 588 19.51 -5.59 10.74
N LYS A 589 20.25 -6.71 10.93
CA LYS A 589 19.79 -8.06 10.59
C LYS A 589 18.66 -8.55 11.47
N GLY A 590 18.60 -8.12 12.74
CA GLY A 590 17.57 -8.49 13.72
C GLY A 590 16.44 -7.46 13.82
N PHE A 591 15.25 -7.89 14.22
CA PHE A 591 14.08 -7.02 14.40
C PHE A 591 14.00 -6.50 15.84
N TYR A 592 14.93 -5.63 16.23
CA TYR A 592 15.03 -5.02 17.56
C TYR A 592 15.87 -3.74 17.52
N ARG A 593 15.63 -2.85 18.49
CA ARG A 593 16.44 -1.64 18.66
C ARG A 593 17.55 -1.87 19.67
N VAL A 594 18.64 -1.11 19.53
CA VAL A 594 19.80 -1.18 20.41
C VAL A 594 20.10 0.19 20.99
N ASP A 595 20.19 0.24 22.31
CA ASP A 595 20.55 1.41 23.10
C ASP A 595 21.99 1.26 23.62
N TYR A 596 22.91 1.92 22.94
CA TYR A 596 24.33 1.86 23.28
C TYR A 596 24.66 2.79 24.46
N ASP A 597 25.67 2.40 25.28
CA ASP A 597 26.32 3.34 26.18
C ASP A 597 27.01 4.45 25.36
N GLY A 598 27.07 5.66 25.92
CA GLY A 598 27.55 6.82 25.17
C GLY A 598 29.01 6.70 24.71
N LYS A 599 29.82 5.87 25.36
CA LYS A 599 31.25 5.70 24.98
C LYS A 599 31.37 4.81 23.74
N ASN A 600 30.77 3.63 23.78
CA ASN A 600 30.79 2.72 22.65
C ASN A 600 30.07 3.32 21.42
N GLU A 601 28.98 4.05 21.63
CA GLU A 601 28.28 4.80 20.58
C GLU A 601 29.24 5.78 19.88
N ASN A 602 30.00 6.56 20.67
CA ASN A 602 30.97 7.48 20.12
C ASN A 602 32.11 6.74 19.36
N ASN A 603 32.57 5.60 19.87
CA ASN A 603 33.57 4.79 19.18
C ASN A 603 33.09 4.33 17.82
N ILE A 604 31.85 3.83 17.73
CA ILE A 604 31.23 3.41 16.46
C ILE A 604 31.23 4.56 15.45
N ILE A 605 30.76 5.74 15.86
CA ILE A 605 30.65 6.91 14.99
C ILE A 605 32.03 7.42 14.55
N ASP A 606 32.96 7.55 15.49
CA ASP A 606 34.30 8.08 15.21
C ASP A 606 35.11 7.12 14.32
N LEU A 607 34.99 5.81 14.50
CA LEU A 607 35.67 4.80 13.67
C LEU A 607 34.99 4.69 12.28
N TYR A 608 33.66 4.80 12.19
CA TYR A 608 32.97 4.91 10.91
C TYR A 608 33.50 6.08 10.07
N LYS A 609 33.70 7.25 10.69
CA LYS A 609 34.27 8.43 10.00
C LYS A 609 35.73 8.26 9.60
N LYS A 610 36.49 7.49 10.34
CA LYS A 610 37.94 7.23 10.06
C LYS A 610 38.14 6.16 8.98
N GLN A 611 37.13 5.34 8.70
CA GLN A 611 37.25 4.32 7.65
C GLN A 611 37.32 4.95 6.26
N ASN A 612 38.18 4.40 5.41
CA ASN A 612 38.42 4.81 4.04
C ASN A 612 38.97 3.62 3.24
N ASP A 613 39.37 3.82 1.98
CA ASP A 613 39.92 2.76 1.11
C ASP A 613 41.14 2.01 1.69
N LYS A 614 41.85 2.62 2.65
CA LYS A 614 43.05 2.02 3.28
C LYS A 614 42.77 1.40 4.65
N VAL A 615 41.76 1.93 5.37
CA VAL A 615 41.40 1.47 6.72
C VAL A 615 39.91 1.20 6.76
N ASN A 616 39.53 -0.07 6.80
CA ASN A 616 38.17 -0.51 6.94
C ASN A 616 37.92 -1.09 8.32
N TYR A 617 37.07 -0.43 9.12
CA TYR A 617 36.63 -0.92 10.43
C TYR A 617 35.40 -1.82 10.32
N ASN A 618 34.86 -2.07 9.11
CA ASN A 618 33.69 -2.90 8.87
C ASN A 618 32.42 -2.38 9.57
N ILE A 619 32.25 -1.06 9.66
CA ILE A 619 31.04 -0.40 10.17
C ILE A 619 30.23 0.05 8.96
N SER A 620 28.99 -0.43 8.87
CA SER A 620 28.11 -0.08 7.77
C SER A 620 27.29 1.19 8.03
N GLU A 621 26.75 1.77 6.97
CA GLU A 621 25.76 2.86 7.08
C GLU A 621 24.48 2.43 7.78
N TYR A 622 24.12 1.14 7.75
CA TYR A 622 22.98 0.58 8.48
C TYR A 622 23.23 0.59 10.00
N ASP A 623 24.44 0.35 10.45
CA ASP A 623 24.80 0.43 11.86
C ASP A 623 24.62 1.87 12.41
N ILE A 624 25.02 2.87 11.61
CA ILE A 624 24.83 4.30 11.94
C ILE A 624 23.36 4.67 11.88
N PHE A 625 22.62 4.17 10.87
CA PHE A 625 21.16 4.37 10.77
C PHE A 625 20.45 3.89 12.04
N GLY A 626 20.79 2.70 12.54
CA GLY A 626 20.23 2.15 13.77
C GLY A 626 20.42 3.05 14.99
N ILE A 627 21.62 3.65 15.14
CA ILE A 627 21.91 4.61 16.23
C ILE A 627 21.04 5.87 16.08
N LEU A 628 20.98 6.46 14.88
CA LEU A 628 20.16 7.64 14.63
C LEU A 628 18.67 7.36 14.87
N SER A 629 18.19 6.20 14.45
CA SER A 629 16.80 5.77 14.64
C SER A 629 16.47 5.60 16.14
N MET A 630 17.37 5.02 16.92
CA MET A 630 17.19 4.88 18.36
C MET A 630 17.15 6.24 19.08
N LYS A 631 18.01 7.18 18.69
CA LYS A 631 18.00 8.54 19.23
C LYS A 631 16.68 9.27 18.89
N LEU A 632 16.21 9.11 17.66
CA LEU A 632 14.94 9.71 17.22
C LEU A 632 13.75 9.13 18.00
N MET A 633 13.71 7.82 18.20
CA MET A 633 12.70 7.13 19.00
C MET A 633 12.66 7.64 20.45
N LYS A 634 13.83 7.87 21.06
CA LYS A 634 13.97 8.43 22.41
C LYS A 634 13.70 9.95 22.49
N GLU A 635 13.56 10.63 21.36
CA GLU A 635 13.50 12.09 21.28
C GLU A 635 14.79 12.77 21.85
N ASP A 636 15.94 12.07 21.79
CA ASP A 636 17.24 12.61 22.20
C ASP A 636 17.81 13.54 21.12
N TRP A 637 17.24 14.74 21.02
CA TRP A 637 17.61 15.74 20.02
C TRP A 637 19.04 16.25 20.19
N SER A 638 19.52 16.34 21.43
CA SER A 638 20.89 16.80 21.71
C SER A 638 21.92 15.77 21.23
N GLY A 639 21.70 14.50 21.53
CA GLY A 639 22.52 13.40 21.03
C GLY A 639 22.49 13.28 19.50
N LEU A 640 21.31 13.41 18.88
CA LEU A 640 21.17 13.47 17.41
C LEU A 640 22.02 14.56 16.78
N ILE A 641 21.93 15.78 17.28
CA ILE A 641 22.69 16.93 16.76
C ILE A 641 24.19 16.70 16.93
N GLU A 642 24.64 16.16 18.04
CA GLU A 642 26.07 15.85 18.29
C GLU A 642 26.57 14.81 17.27
N ILE A 643 25.81 13.73 17.03
CA ILE A 643 26.15 12.70 16.06
C ILE A 643 26.21 13.29 14.64
N LEU A 644 25.21 14.08 14.25
CA LEU A 644 25.19 14.72 12.93
C LEU A 644 26.37 15.66 12.71
N LYS A 645 26.78 16.41 13.75
CA LYS A 645 28.00 17.22 13.69
C LYS A 645 29.28 16.41 13.44
N LYS A 646 29.36 15.21 13.98
CA LYS A 646 30.49 14.29 13.76
C LYS A 646 30.49 13.66 12.37
N LEU A 647 29.31 13.33 11.84
CA LEU A 647 29.14 12.65 10.54
C LEU A 647 29.44 13.51 9.30
N LYS A 648 29.64 14.80 9.44
CA LYS A 648 29.88 15.74 8.32
C LYS A 648 31.16 15.44 7.51
N PRO A 649 31.12 15.56 6.15
CA PRO A 649 29.96 15.49 5.30
C PRO A 649 29.40 14.06 5.21
N ILE A 650 28.11 13.92 4.87
CA ILE A 650 27.46 12.60 4.69
C ILE A 650 27.43 12.28 3.20
N ASN A 651 28.17 11.26 2.80
CA ASN A 651 28.21 10.77 1.42
C ASN A 651 27.27 9.57 1.15
N SER A 652 26.59 9.06 2.19
CA SER A 652 25.61 7.98 2.08
C SER A 652 24.24 8.55 1.73
N TYR A 653 23.63 8.02 0.65
CA TYR A 653 22.25 8.35 0.28
C TYR A 653 21.26 8.01 1.40
N LEU A 654 21.38 6.81 1.98
CA LEU A 654 20.50 6.35 3.06
C LEU A 654 20.54 7.30 4.25
N LEU A 655 21.73 7.60 4.75
CA LEU A 655 21.90 8.47 5.90
C LEU A 655 21.47 9.91 5.60
N LEU A 656 21.77 10.44 4.42
CA LEU A 656 21.38 11.79 4.04
C LEU A 656 19.84 11.90 3.92
N LYS A 657 19.20 10.92 3.31
CA LYS A 657 17.73 10.85 3.17
C LYS A 657 17.06 10.73 4.55
N TYR A 658 17.58 9.87 5.42
CA TYR A 658 17.05 9.72 6.78
C TYR A 658 17.20 11.03 7.57
N THR A 659 18.31 11.71 7.42
CA THR A 659 18.57 13.01 8.05
C THR A 659 17.61 14.09 7.56
N LYS A 660 17.20 14.07 6.28
CA LYS A 660 16.11 14.90 5.77
C LYS A 660 14.81 14.66 6.55
N GLY A 661 14.46 13.39 6.79
CA GLY A 661 13.29 13.01 7.61
C GLY A 661 13.39 13.51 9.05
N ILE A 662 14.57 13.42 9.67
CA ILE A 662 14.84 13.97 11.01
C ILE A 662 14.61 15.48 11.03
N TYR A 663 15.15 16.22 10.07
CA TYR A 663 14.95 17.66 9.95
C TYR A 663 13.47 18.03 9.86
N GLN A 664 12.72 17.35 8.99
CA GLN A 664 11.28 17.57 8.85
C GLN A 664 10.52 17.30 10.16
N ASN A 665 10.89 16.25 10.90
CA ASN A 665 10.30 15.94 12.21
C ASN A 665 10.63 17.00 13.26
N VAL A 666 11.88 17.49 13.33
CA VAL A 666 12.30 18.55 14.23
C VAL A 666 11.45 19.81 14.00
N LEU A 667 11.32 20.25 12.74
CA LEU A 667 10.51 21.42 12.41
C LEU A 667 9.03 21.22 12.74
N THR A 668 8.48 20.04 12.45
CA THR A 668 7.06 19.74 12.70
C THR A 668 6.76 19.72 14.20
N LYS A 669 7.58 19.06 15.01
CA LYS A 669 7.40 19.01 16.48
C LYS A 669 7.59 20.39 17.12
N LYS A 670 8.54 21.18 16.65
CA LYS A 670 8.71 22.54 17.10
C LYS A 670 7.45 23.36 16.90
N CYS A 671 6.82 23.27 15.73
CA CYS A 671 5.53 23.91 15.46
C CYS A 671 4.38 23.40 16.38
N TYR A 672 4.47 22.17 16.91
CA TYR A 672 3.46 21.65 17.84
C TYR A 672 3.64 22.14 19.29
N LEU A 673 4.89 22.21 19.76
CA LEU A 673 5.20 22.63 21.13
C LEU A 673 4.95 24.13 21.34
N GLU A 674 5.23 24.96 20.34
CA GLU A 674 5.06 26.43 20.37
C GLU A 674 3.61 26.89 20.19
N GLY A 675 2.70 26.00 19.76
CA GLY A 675 1.28 26.27 19.70
C GLY A 675 0.61 26.49 21.06
N TYR A 676 1.27 26.13 22.16
CA TYR A 676 0.74 26.24 23.53
C TYR A 676 1.18 27.49 24.29
N GLU A 677 2.27 28.17 23.90
CA GLU A 677 2.75 29.40 24.52
C GLU A 677 2.60 30.58 23.55
N SER A 678 1.38 30.97 23.42
CA SER A 678 1.04 32.09 22.57
C SER A 678 1.12 33.40 23.24
N VAL A 679 1.26 34.44 22.51
CA VAL A 679 0.95 35.83 22.91
C VAL A 679 2.01 36.52 23.76
N LEU A 680 3.04 35.89 24.24
CA LEU A 680 4.11 36.58 24.96
C LEU A 680 5.37 36.65 24.08
N ASP A 681 5.64 37.86 23.62
CA ASP A 681 6.93 38.46 23.28
C ASP A 681 7.48 38.31 21.85
N GLU A 682 7.51 39.42 21.11
CA GLU A 682 8.39 39.68 19.97
C GLU A 682 9.87 39.35 20.27
N ILE A 683 10.26 39.35 21.58
CA ILE A 683 11.61 39.00 22.03
C ILE A 683 11.89 37.50 21.88
N ASN A 684 10.86 36.61 22.03
CA ASN A 684 11.02 35.19 21.85
C ASN A 684 11.11 34.79 20.36
N GLN A 685 10.42 35.51 19.47
CA GLN A 685 10.52 35.25 18.01
C GLN A 685 11.94 35.39 17.47
N LYS A 686 12.68 36.46 17.88
CA LYS A 686 14.08 36.63 17.46
C LYS A 686 15.01 35.54 17.95
N LYS A 687 14.85 35.08 19.19
CA LYS A 687 15.62 33.94 19.73
C LYS A 687 15.28 32.61 19.03
N GLU A 688 14.06 32.45 18.57
CA GLU A 688 13.63 31.28 17.84
C GLU A 688 14.16 31.27 16.40
N GLU A 689 14.15 32.40 15.70
CA GLU A 689 14.76 32.52 14.37
C GLU A 689 16.27 32.23 14.42
N GLU A 690 16.97 32.64 15.49
CA GLU A 690 18.38 32.32 15.68
C GLU A 690 18.61 30.82 15.89
N LYS A 691 17.76 30.14 16.66
CA LYS A 691 17.82 28.67 16.84
C LYS A 691 17.50 27.91 15.56
N VAL A 692 16.52 28.36 14.77
CA VAL A 692 16.23 27.76 13.46
C VAL A 692 17.42 27.91 12.53
N LYS A 693 18.06 29.09 12.50
CA LYS A 693 19.28 29.32 11.72
C LYS A 693 20.42 28.42 12.16
N GLU A 694 20.59 28.20 13.46
CA GLU A 694 21.62 27.29 13.98
C GLU A 694 21.34 25.85 13.53
N ILE A 695 20.10 25.37 13.63
CA ILE A 695 19.68 24.06 13.15
C ILE A 695 19.93 23.97 11.64
N ASN A 696 19.49 24.92 10.85
CA ASN A 696 19.69 24.93 9.41
C ASN A 696 21.17 24.86 9.04
N ASN A 697 22.05 25.60 9.76
CA ASN A 697 23.49 25.57 9.52
C ASN A 697 24.10 24.19 9.84
N ILE A 698 23.59 23.50 10.86
CA ILE A 698 24.02 22.13 11.17
C ILE A 698 23.66 21.19 10.02
N PHE A 699 22.41 21.21 9.58
CA PHE A 699 21.94 20.34 8.51
C PHE A 699 22.57 20.68 7.15
N LEU A 700 22.73 21.98 6.84
CA LEU A 700 23.43 22.41 5.63
C LEU A 700 24.89 21.94 5.59
N GLY A 701 25.55 21.93 6.75
CA GLY A 701 26.94 21.41 6.85
C GLY A 701 27.05 19.88 6.65
N LEU A 702 25.93 19.14 6.48
CA LEU A 702 25.97 17.72 6.19
C LEU A 702 26.27 17.42 4.70
N ILE A 703 26.14 18.43 3.85
CA ILE A 703 26.46 18.32 2.42
C ILE A 703 27.77 19.05 2.10
N ASP A 704 28.50 18.53 1.13
CA ASP A 704 29.68 19.19 0.59
C ASP A 704 29.25 20.17 -0.52
N ASN A 705 29.40 21.48 -0.30
CA ASN A 705 29.02 22.52 -1.25
C ASN A 705 30.04 22.67 -2.38
N ASP A 706 30.36 21.58 -3.09
CA ASP A 706 31.23 21.59 -4.27
C ASP A 706 30.54 22.34 -5.43
N PRO A 707 31.08 23.47 -5.92
CA PRO A 707 30.49 24.23 -7.01
C PRO A 707 30.38 23.47 -8.32
N ASP A 708 31.33 22.57 -8.60
CA ASP A 708 31.30 21.76 -9.83
C ASP A 708 30.20 20.68 -9.77
N PHE A 709 29.99 20.12 -8.59
CA PHE A 709 28.87 19.17 -8.36
C PHE A 709 27.51 19.87 -8.49
N ILE A 710 27.38 21.07 -7.90
CA ILE A 710 26.17 21.90 -8.02
C ILE A 710 25.88 22.21 -9.49
N LYS A 711 26.88 22.67 -10.24
CA LYS A 711 26.75 22.98 -11.68
C LYS A 711 26.34 21.74 -12.50
N LYS A 712 26.87 20.59 -12.14
CA LYS A 712 26.48 19.32 -12.78
C LYS A 712 25.00 19.01 -12.60
N ILE A 713 24.45 19.26 -11.38
CA ILE A 713 23.03 19.04 -11.09
C ILE A 713 22.16 20.09 -11.80
N GLU A 714 22.57 21.37 -11.81
CA GLU A 714 21.85 22.43 -12.51
C GLU A 714 21.63 22.11 -13.99
N ASN A 715 22.61 21.51 -14.64
CA ASN A 715 22.49 21.10 -16.05
C ASN A 715 21.47 19.98 -16.29
N LYS A 716 20.98 19.36 -15.23
CA LYS A 716 19.99 18.27 -15.28
C LYS A 716 18.57 18.72 -14.91
N PHE A 717 18.33 20.00 -14.64
CA PHE A 717 17.01 20.48 -14.21
C PHE A 717 15.94 20.25 -15.27
N TYR A 718 16.29 20.38 -16.54
CA TYR A 718 15.38 20.23 -17.67
C TYR A 718 15.90 19.23 -18.69
N ILE A 719 14.99 18.37 -19.18
CA ILE A 719 15.28 17.38 -20.20
C ILE A 719 14.78 17.90 -21.56
N ASN A 720 15.66 17.94 -22.57
CA ASN A 720 15.33 18.27 -23.94
C ASN A 720 15.84 17.16 -24.90
N GLU A 721 15.51 17.28 -26.19
CA GLU A 721 15.94 16.32 -27.21
C GLU A 721 17.47 16.17 -27.32
N GLU A 722 18.22 17.21 -27.01
CA GLU A 722 19.69 17.23 -27.12
C GLU A 722 20.38 16.50 -25.95
N ASN A 723 19.77 16.53 -24.76
CA ASN A 723 20.35 15.97 -23.54
C ASN A 723 19.69 14.69 -23.03
N LYS A 724 18.61 14.23 -23.66
CA LYS A 724 17.83 13.05 -23.19
C LYS A 724 18.65 11.76 -23.11
N ASP A 725 19.66 11.58 -23.96
CA ASP A 725 20.53 10.41 -23.94
C ASP A 725 21.53 10.41 -22.79
N MET A 726 21.83 11.58 -22.19
CA MET A 726 22.66 11.69 -20.98
C MET A 726 21.97 11.15 -19.73
N TYR A 727 20.65 10.92 -19.77
CA TYR A 727 19.83 10.53 -18.61
C TYR A 727 19.54 9.03 -18.57
N LYS A 728 20.10 8.23 -19.46
CA LYS A 728 19.91 6.77 -19.50
C LYS A 728 20.58 6.03 -18.32
N ASP A 729 21.56 6.66 -17.64
CA ASP A 729 22.34 6.06 -16.52
C ASP A 729 22.14 6.81 -15.18
N GLN A 730 20.91 6.97 -14.74
CA GLN A 730 20.51 7.92 -13.68
C GLN A 730 20.59 7.38 -12.23
N TYR A 731 21.62 6.62 -11.86
CA TYR A 731 21.70 6.02 -10.51
C TYR A 731 22.08 6.99 -9.38
N ASN A 732 22.63 8.17 -9.67
CA ASN A 732 22.99 9.16 -8.65
C ASN A 732 21.86 10.18 -8.38
N ASP A 733 20.79 10.16 -9.15
CA ASP A 733 19.75 11.20 -9.10
C ASP A 733 18.99 11.23 -7.76
N GLU A 734 18.90 10.10 -7.04
CA GLU A 734 18.28 10.07 -5.70
C GLU A 734 19.12 10.85 -4.67
N TYR A 735 20.45 10.66 -4.68
CA TYR A 735 21.35 11.43 -3.82
C TYR A 735 21.32 12.91 -4.17
N GLU A 736 21.42 13.23 -5.47
CA GLU A 736 21.37 14.60 -6.00
C GLU A 736 20.05 15.29 -5.64
N SER A 737 18.92 14.57 -5.66
CA SER A 737 17.62 15.09 -5.27
C SER A 737 17.57 15.47 -3.77
N VAL A 738 18.09 14.62 -2.88
CA VAL A 738 18.17 14.93 -1.45
C VAL A 738 19.18 16.07 -1.20
N PHE A 739 20.30 16.10 -1.91
CA PHE A 739 21.27 17.17 -1.87
C PHE A 739 20.65 18.54 -2.21
N LEU A 740 19.85 18.61 -3.29
CA LEU A 740 19.11 19.82 -3.67
C LEU A 740 18.14 20.26 -2.57
N TYR A 741 17.52 19.34 -1.84
CA TYR A 741 16.67 19.68 -0.71
C TYR A 741 17.45 20.44 0.36
N PHE A 742 18.64 19.94 0.75
CA PHE A 742 19.48 20.62 1.72
C PHE A 742 19.96 21.99 1.20
N LEU A 743 20.35 22.06 -0.06
CA LEU A 743 20.89 23.28 -0.65
C LEU A 743 19.81 24.38 -0.80
N CYS A 744 18.65 24.05 -1.32
CA CYS A 744 17.62 25.02 -1.72
C CYS A 744 16.55 25.24 -0.66
N ILE A 745 16.16 24.19 0.08
CA ILE A 745 15.07 24.27 1.07
C ILE A 745 15.63 24.67 2.45
N ILE A 746 16.75 24.08 2.85
CA ILE A 746 17.38 24.38 4.16
C ILE A 746 18.32 25.58 4.04
N GLY A 747 19.14 25.59 2.99
CA GLY A 747 20.22 26.58 2.81
C GLY A 747 19.81 27.86 2.13
N ASP A 748 18.56 28.00 1.65
CA ASP A 748 18.05 29.20 0.95
C ASP A 748 18.96 29.67 -0.19
N ASN A 749 19.53 28.76 -0.98
CA ASN A 749 20.41 29.13 -2.09
C ASN A 749 19.60 29.70 -3.27
N VAL A 750 19.36 31.03 -3.17
CA VAL A 750 18.55 31.80 -4.14
C VAL A 750 19.12 31.73 -5.54
N ASP A 751 20.45 31.67 -5.72
CA ASP A 751 21.06 31.62 -7.05
C ASP A 751 20.79 30.31 -7.78
N VAL A 752 20.84 29.20 -7.08
CA VAL A 752 20.42 27.90 -7.64
C VAL A 752 18.92 27.88 -7.90
N VAL A 753 18.12 28.40 -6.97
CA VAL A 753 16.66 28.48 -7.11
C VAL A 753 16.26 29.33 -8.32
N LYS A 754 16.91 30.49 -8.55
CA LYS A 754 16.64 31.31 -9.73
C LYS A 754 16.85 30.58 -11.06
N LYS A 755 17.80 29.63 -11.11
CA LYS A 755 18.01 28.80 -12.30
C LYS A 755 16.93 27.74 -12.53
N MET A 756 16.12 27.47 -11.49
CA MET A 756 14.94 26.59 -11.60
C MET A 756 13.72 27.32 -12.19
N PHE A 757 13.71 28.67 -12.15
CA PHE A 757 12.65 29.43 -12.80
C PHE A 757 12.85 29.41 -14.31
N MET A 758 11.84 28.95 -15.03
CA MET A 758 11.86 28.91 -16.49
C MET A 758 11.44 30.25 -17.09
N ASN A 759 12.05 30.57 -18.21
CA ASN A 759 11.63 31.74 -19.00
C ASN A 759 10.26 31.52 -19.68
N ASP A 760 9.77 30.28 -19.76
CA ASP A 760 8.49 29.91 -20.38
C ASP A 760 7.74 28.91 -19.48
N LEU A 761 6.66 29.37 -18.86
CA LEU A 761 5.86 28.65 -17.85
C LEU A 761 5.13 27.41 -18.39
N LYS A 762 5.27 27.09 -19.68
CA LYS A 762 4.53 25.99 -20.33
C LYS A 762 5.16 24.61 -20.16
N ASP A 763 6.32 24.51 -19.50
CA ASP A 763 7.18 23.35 -19.63
C ASP A 763 7.47 22.58 -18.34
N PHE A 764 6.51 22.51 -17.39
CA PHE A 764 6.60 21.56 -16.25
C PHE A 764 6.79 20.10 -16.70
N GLU A 765 6.39 19.77 -17.92
CA GLU A 765 6.59 18.45 -18.51
C GLU A 765 8.08 18.12 -18.78
N PHE A 766 8.92 19.13 -19.01
CA PHE A 766 10.35 18.97 -19.29
C PHE A 766 11.23 18.99 -18.05
N MET A 767 10.67 19.26 -16.87
CA MET A 767 11.43 19.14 -15.63
C MET A 767 11.87 17.68 -15.41
N ASN A 768 13.15 17.51 -15.05
CA ASN A 768 13.65 16.22 -14.66
C ASN A 768 12.86 15.67 -13.49
N LYS A 769 12.14 14.57 -13.66
CA LYS A 769 11.20 14.01 -12.68
C LYS A 769 11.86 13.58 -11.38
N ASN A 770 13.16 13.29 -11.37
CA ASN A 770 13.89 12.99 -10.14
C ASN A 770 14.05 14.23 -9.25
N TYR A 771 14.05 15.44 -9.83
CA TYR A 771 14.20 16.70 -9.11
C TYR A 771 12.90 17.52 -9.04
N LYS A 772 11.92 17.21 -9.89
CA LYS A 772 10.72 18.01 -10.13
C LYS A 772 10.05 18.49 -8.83
N TYR A 773 9.86 17.60 -7.87
CA TYR A 773 9.14 17.92 -6.63
C TYR A 773 9.94 18.86 -5.72
N ILE A 774 11.25 18.65 -5.66
CA ILE A 774 12.14 19.54 -4.88
C ILE A 774 12.30 20.88 -5.56
N MET A 775 12.38 20.91 -6.89
CA MET A 775 12.38 22.15 -7.66
C MET A 775 11.09 22.93 -7.43
N ILE A 776 9.93 22.28 -7.48
CA ILE A 776 8.64 22.90 -7.21
C ILE A 776 8.59 23.42 -5.76
N GLU A 777 9.02 22.65 -4.77
CA GLU A 777 9.07 23.08 -3.36
C GLU A 777 9.98 24.28 -3.17
N ALA A 778 11.17 24.31 -3.80
CA ALA A 778 12.10 25.41 -3.76
C ALA A 778 11.56 26.67 -4.46
N ILE A 779 10.94 26.51 -5.63
CA ILE A 779 10.26 27.59 -6.35
C ILE A 779 9.14 28.17 -5.49
N MET A 780 8.27 27.34 -4.94
CA MET A 780 7.15 27.80 -4.12
C MET A 780 7.61 28.53 -2.84
N LYS A 781 8.68 28.07 -2.22
CA LYS A 781 9.27 28.77 -1.06
C LYS A 781 9.77 30.18 -1.43
N ASN A 782 10.21 30.38 -2.65
CA ASN A 782 10.80 31.62 -3.15
C ASN A 782 9.92 32.31 -4.19
N ILE A 783 8.63 32.03 -4.23
CA ILE A 783 7.71 32.54 -5.24
C ILE A 783 7.57 34.08 -5.23
N ASN A 784 7.84 34.70 -4.09
CA ASN A 784 7.88 36.15 -3.93
C ASN A 784 8.98 36.86 -4.77
N LEU A 785 9.91 36.08 -5.36
CA LEU A 785 10.88 36.61 -6.32
C LEU A 785 10.25 36.95 -7.68
N LEU A 786 9.02 36.51 -7.93
CA LEU A 786 8.26 36.74 -9.15
C LEU A 786 7.19 37.80 -8.96
N GLU A 787 6.78 38.48 -10.05
CA GLU A 787 5.63 39.37 -10.07
C GLU A 787 4.31 38.61 -9.83
N SER A 788 3.29 39.29 -9.28
CA SER A 788 2.05 38.67 -8.80
C SER A 788 1.29 37.88 -9.87
N ASP A 789 1.23 38.40 -11.09
CA ASP A 789 0.57 37.78 -12.24
C ASP A 789 1.34 36.52 -12.71
N VAL A 790 2.67 36.55 -12.66
CA VAL A 790 3.53 35.40 -12.96
C VAL A 790 3.39 34.34 -11.87
N GLN A 791 3.24 34.73 -10.59
CA GLN A 791 2.94 33.79 -9.51
C GLN A 791 1.64 33.04 -9.77
N VAL A 792 0.57 33.72 -10.18
CA VAL A 792 -0.73 33.10 -10.49
C VAL A 792 -0.59 32.09 -11.62
N GLN A 793 0.11 32.42 -12.72
CA GLN A 793 0.34 31.51 -13.83
C GLN A 793 1.13 30.26 -13.42
N TYR A 794 2.15 30.44 -12.57
CA TYR A 794 2.95 29.33 -12.04
C TYR A 794 2.11 28.36 -11.22
N TYR A 795 1.22 28.89 -10.39
CA TYR A 795 0.31 28.06 -9.59
C TYR A 795 -0.78 27.39 -10.44
N GLU A 796 -1.26 28.05 -11.49
CA GLU A 796 -2.23 27.44 -12.42
C GLU A 796 -1.62 26.24 -13.14
N GLU A 797 -0.42 26.35 -13.67
CA GLU A 797 0.28 25.25 -14.32
C GLU A 797 0.65 24.13 -13.33
N PHE A 798 1.12 24.49 -12.13
CA PHE A 798 1.37 23.52 -11.08
C PHE A 798 0.11 22.72 -10.69
N LEU A 799 -1.03 23.40 -10.48
CA LEU A 799 -2.28 22.75 -10.16
C LEU A 799 -2.77 21.85 -11.30
N LYS A 800 -2.61 22.29 -12.53
CA LYS A 800 -2.95 21.51 -13.72
C LYS A 800 -2.11 20.24 -13.80
N ASP A 801 -0.80 20.32 -13.61
CA ASP A 801 0.08 19.16 -13.52
C ASP A 801 -0.26 18.26 -12.32
N TYR A 802 -0.53 18.86 -11.17
CA TYR A 802 -0.89 18.15 -9.95
C TYR A 802 -2.21 17.37 -10.10
N ILE A 803 -3.24 17.98 -10.66
CA ILE A 803 -4.56 17.36 -10.87
C ILE A 803 -4.47 16.27 -11.95
N SER A 804 -3.79 16.54 -13.07
CA SER A 804 -3.65 15.57 -14.16
C SER A 804 -2.84 14.33 -13.76
N ASN A 805 -1.86 14.51 -12.90
CA ASN A 805 -0.98 13.42 -12.44
C ASN A 805 -1.47 12.77 -11.13
N TYR A 806 -2.47 13.33 -10.45
CA TYR A 806 -2.93 12.85 -9.14
C TYR A 806 -3.44 11.40 -9.18
N TYR A 807 -4.18 11.05 -10.23
CA TYR A 807 -4.72 9.69 -10.40
C TYR A 807 -3.71 8.70 -11.00
N VAL A 808 -2.60 9.21 -11.53
CA VAL A 808 -1.57 8.41 -12.20
C VAL A 808 -0.39 8.11 -11.28
N ASN A 809 -0.18 8.87 -10.22
CA ASN A 809 1.06 8.86 -9.44
C ASN A 809 0.98 8.09 -8.11
N SER A 810 2.11 7.51 -7.72
CA SER A 810 2.28 6.77 -6.47
C SER A 810 2.06 7.66 -5.22
N THR A 811 1.79 7.01 -4.06
CA THR A 811 1.65 7.67 -2.75
C THR A 811 2.86 8.51 -2.35
N LEU A 812 4.07 8.17 -2.81
CA LEU A 812 5.30 8.93 -2.54
C LEU A 812 5.28 10.28 -3.27
N ILE A 813 4.93 10.28 -4.54
CA ILE A 813 4.79 11.49 -5.37
C ILE A 813 3.68 12.39 -4.85
N LYS A 814 2.56 11.81 -4.39
CA LYS A 814 1.48 12.55 -3.75
C LYS A 814 1.95 13.28 -2.49
N ARG A 815 2.79 12.65 -1.67
CA ARG A 815 3.35 13.27 -0.45
C ARG A 815 4.30 14.43 -0.75
N ASP A 816 5.14 14.31 -1.77
CA ASP A 816 6.09 15.35 -2.14
C ASP A 816 5.39 16.56 -2.78
N ASN A 817 4.38 16.34 -3.60
CA ASN A 817 3.50 17.40 -4.10
C ASN A 817 2.74 18.11 -2.96
N GLN A 818 2.35 17.38 -1.92
CA GLN A 818 1.72 17.96 -0.73
C GLN A 818 2.67 18.88 0.03
N ASN A 819 3.95 18.52 0.12
CA ASN A 819 4.96 19.38 0.74
C ASN A 819 5.18 20.67 -0.04
N ALA A 820 5.15 20.61 -1.37
CA ALA A 820 5.22 21.82 -2.22
C ALA A 820 4.03 22.76 -1.98
N LEU A 821 2.82 22.21 -1.81
CA LEU A 821 1.62 22.98 -1.45
C LEU A 821 1.70 23.66 -0.06
N LEU A 822 2.57 23.20 0.84
CA LEU A 822 2.69 23.72 2.20
C LEU A 822 3.48 25.04 2.31
N ASN A 823 4.15 25.48 1.26
CA ASN A 823 5.01 26.66 1.27
C ASN A 823 4.29 27.94 0.79
N PHE A 824 3.03 28.15 1.25
CA PHE A 824 2.21 29.31 0.86
C PHE A 824 2.49 30.61 1.60
N ASP A 825 3.46 30.65 2.48
CA ASP A 825 3.69 31.81 3.36
C ASP A 825 3.99 33.10 2.58
N ASN A 826 4.47 32.96 1.37
CA ASN A 826 4.93 34.02 0.51
C ASN A 826 4.02 34.30 -0.70
N CYS A 827 2.82 33.67 -0.76
CA CYS A 827 1.94 33.82 -1.91
C CYS A 827 1.06 35.04 -1.86
N SER A 828 0.72 35.60 -3.02
CA SER A 828 -0.27 36.67 -3.15
C SER A 828 -1.69 36.17 -2.80
N LYS A 829 -2.59 37.11 -2.46
CA LYS A 829 -3.98 36.80 -2.12
C LYS A 829 -4.70 36.10 -3.27
N GLU A 830 -4.42 36.52 -4.51
CA GLU A 830 -5.01 36.01 -5.74
C GLU A 830 -4.67 34.55 -5.97
N VAL A 831 -3.41 34.15 -5.67
CA VAL A 831 -2.97 32.75 -5.73
C VAL A 831 -3.72 31.90 -4.72
N ILE A 832 -3.92 32.41 -3.51
CA ILE A 832 -4.64 31.69 -2.45
C ILE A 832 -6.12 31.48 -2.84
N GLU A 833 -6.76 32.51 -3.39
CA GLU A 833 -8.14 32.43 -3.88
C GLU A 833 -8.28 31.44 -5.05
N LEU A 834 -7.32 31.44 -5.97
CA LEU A 834 -7.26 30.48 -7.09
C LEU A 834 -7.19 29.04 -6.60
N LEU A 835 -6.28 28.76 -5.67
CA LEU A 835 -6.07 27.44 -5.06
C LEU A 835 -7.34 26.93 -4.39
N ILE A 836 -7.97 27.76 -3.57
CA ILE A 836 -9.19 27.45 -2.86
C ILE A 836 -10.30 27.09 -3.87
N ASN A 837 -10.49 27.94 -4.88
CA ASN A 837 -11.56 27.74 -5.87
C ASN A 837 -11.33 26.47 -6.70
N LYS A 838 -10.12 26.21 -7.19
CA LYS A 838 -9.82 25.01 -7.99
C LYS A 838 -9.91 23.74 -7.19
N ILE A 839 -9.32 23.71 -6.01
CA ILE A 839 -9.32 22.50 -5.18
C ILE A 839 -10.75 22.13 -4.73
N PHE A 840 -11.56 23.09 -4.34
CA PHE A 840 -12.95 22.83 -3.94
C PHE A 840 -13.88 22.51 -5.10
N SER A 841 -13.61 23.00 -6.31
CA SER A 841 -14.43 22.73 -7.50
C SER A 841 -14.10 21.39 -8.18
N GLU A 842 -12.84 20.94 -8.11
CA GLU A 842 -12.33 19.84 -8.93
C GLU A 842 -11.92 18.61 -8.13
N VAL A 843 -11.72 18.73 -6.80
CA VAL A 843 -11.14 17.65 -5.99
C VAL A 843 -12.04 17.22 -4.85
N ASN A 844 -12.41 15.93 -4.83
CA ASN A 844 -13.29 15.32 -3.84
C ASN A 844 -12.66 14.27 -2.93
N ASP A 845 -11.33 14.23 -2.81
CA ASP A 845 -10.64 13.16 -2.10
C ASP A 845 -10.29 13.54 -0.65
N ILE A 846 -10.56 12.62 0.30
CA ILE A 846 -10.22 12.71 1.75
C ILE A 846 -8.75 13.10 1.99
N ARG A 847 -7.86 12.62 1.14
CA ARG A 847 -6.43 12.84 1.24
C ARG A 847 -6.02 14.32 1.13
N TYR A 848 -6.80 15.14 0.43
CA TYR A 848 -6.60 16.59 0.36
C TYR A 848 -6.92 17.31 1.67
N GLY A 849 -7.92 16.85 2.40
CA GLY A 849 -8.23 17.38 3.73
C GLY A 849 -7.05 17.30 4.69
N PHE A 850 -6.23 16.26 4.58
CA PHE A 850 -5.01 16.10 5.38
C PHE A 850 -3.94 17.13 5.02
N SER A 851 -3.73 17.39 3.73
CA SER A 851 -2.77 18.39 3.23
C SER A 851 -3.16 19.80 3.63
N PHE A 852 -4.45 20.14 3.55
CA PHE A 852 -4.97 21.43 4.02
C PHE A 852 -4.83 21.63 5.51
N SER A 853 -5.04 20.60 6.33
CA SER A 853 -4.82 20.72 7.77
C SER A 853 -3.37 21.05 8.12
N GLN A 854 -2.41 20.61 7.30
CA GLN A 854 -1.00 20.98 7.47
C GLN A 854 -0.69 22.42 6.98
N LEU A 855 -1.37 22.87 5.92
CA LEU A 855 -1.28 24.25 5.42
C LEU A 855 -1.62 25.27 6.51
N PHE A 856 -2.69 25.02 7.25
CA PHE A 856 -3.12 25.88 8.35
C PHE A 856 -2.24 25.78 9.61
N LYS A 857 -1.50 24.69 9.76
CA LYS A 857 -0.57 24.54 10.90
C LYS A 857 0.53 25.60 10.94
N ARG A 858 0.98 26.06 9.78
CA ARG A 858 2.07 27.02 9.66
C ARG A 858 1.64 28.49 9.71
N ASN A 859 0.33 28.80 9.58
CA ASN A 859 -0.15 30.18 9.39
C ASN A 859 -1.36 30.54 10.24
N LYS A 860 -1.14 30.86 11.52
CA LYS A 860 -2.18 31.38 12.45
C LYS A 860 -2.78 32.71 12.02
N SER A 861 -2.07 33.53 11.22
CA SER A 861 -2.49 34.87 10.80
C SER A 861 -3.52 34.89 9.67
N LYS A 862 -3.84 33.74 9.03
CA LYS A 862 -4.68 33.69 7.82
C LYS A 862 -6.12 33.22 8.08
N LEU A 863 -6.77 33.78 9.11
CA LEU A 863 -8.21 33.58 9.39
C LEU A 863 -9.08 33.88 8.14
N ASN A 864 -8.63 34.80 7.26
CA ASN A 864 -9.31 35.14 6.02
C ASN A 864 -9.32 33.97 5.02
N ILE A 865 -8.29 33.11 4.98
CA ILE A 865 -8.24 31.93 4.13
C ILE A 865 -9.29 30.90 4.59
N PHE A 866 -9.44 30.73 5.91
CA PHE A 866 -10.49 29.88 6.46
C PHE A 866 -11.90 30.38 6.08
N CYS A 867 -12.12 31.69 6.14
CA CYS A 867 -13.39 32.29 5.73
C CYS A 867 -13.68 32.07 4.24
N SER A 868 -12.65 32.18 3.37
CA SER A 868 -12.81 31.90 1.93
C SER A 868 -13.03 30.40 1.64
N LEU A 869 -12.43 29.52 2.44
CA LEU A 869 -12.69 28.08 2.44
C LEU A 869 -14.16 27.77 2.79
N MET A 870 -14.69 28.46 3.80
CA MET A 870 -16.09 28.31 4.21
C MET A 870 -17.07 28.93 3.21
N GLU A 871 -16.68 29.98 2.46
CA GLU A 871 -17.47 30.51 1.34
C GLU A 871 -17.56 29.52 0.16
N GLY A 872 -16.46 28.87 -0.17
CA GLY A 872 -16.45 27.77 -1.15
C GLY A 872 -17.35 26.60 -0.73
N PHE A 873 -17.35 26.29 0.57
CA PHE A 873 -18.20 25.30 1.21
C PHE A 873 -19.68 25.66 1.05
N HIS A 874 -20.01 26.91 1.37
CA HIS A 874 -21.38 27.44 1.26
C HIS A 874 -21.88 27.42 -0.18
N LYS A 875 -21.05 27.85 -1.14
CA LYS A 875 -21.40 27.90 -2.56
C LYS A 875 -21.69 26.49 -3.14
N ASN A 876 -20.93 25.48 -2.74
CA ASN A 876 -21.18 24.09 -3.13
C ASN A 876 -22.41 23.48 -2.45
N TYR A 877 -22.71 23.89 -1.22
CA TYR A 877 -23.91 23.49 -0.49
C TYR A 877 -25.20 24.03 -1.12
N ILE A 878 -25.21 25.31 -1.47
CA ILE A 878 -26.38 25.96 -2.14
C ILE A 878 -26.63 25.35 -3.53
N ASN A 879 -25.60 24.97 -4.26
CA ASN A 879 -25.73 24.35 -5.57
C ASN A 879 -26.30 22.92 -5.55
N SER A 880 -26.40 22.30 -4.34
CA SER A 880 -27.03 20.96 -4.19
C SER A 880 -28.58 20.99 -4.31
N GLY A 881 -29.16 22.14 -4.36
CA GLY A 881 -30.61 22.30 -4.68
C GLY A 881 -31.59 22.14 -3.53
N ASP A 882 -31.15 21.77 -2.33
CA ASP A 882 -32.02 21.46 -1.19
C ASP A 882 -32.06 22.60 -0.18
N LYS A 883 -32.84 23.60 -0.44
CA LYS A 883 -32.90 24.85 0.35
C LYS A 883 -33.65 24.72 1.70
N THR A 884 -34.26 23.57 1.99
CA THR A 884 -35.16 23.41 3.13
C THR A 884 -34.58 22.65 4.31
N ILE A 885 -33.38 22.09 4.16
CA ILE A 885 -32.73 21.26 5.17
C ILE A 885 -31.67 22.08 5.90
N SER A 886 -31.67 22.05 7.24
CA SER A 886 -30.62 22.69 8.05
C SER A 886 -29.26 22.01 7.76
N PHE A 887 -28.16 22.74 7.93
CA PHE A 887 -26.82 22.22 7.71
C PHE A 887 -26.55 20.95 8.51
N LEU A 888 -26.97 20.87 9.77
CA LEU A 888 -26.86 19.68 10.60
C LEU A 888 -27.75 18.53 10.15
N THR A 889 -28.97 18.82 9.70
CA THR A 889 -29.88 17.82 9.13
C THR A 889 -29.31 17.28 7.83
N TYR A 890 -28.71 18.14 7.01
CA TYR A 890 -27.99 17.73 5.81
C TYR A 890 -26.76 16.87 6.16
N LEU A 891 -25.95 17.26 7.16
CA LEU A 891 -24.85 16.46 7.68
C LEU A 891 -25.33 15.10 8.23
N LYS A 892 -26.45 15.10 8.96
CA LYS A 892 -27.03 13.90 9.57
C LYS A 892 -27.57 12.92 8.52
N ASN A 893 -28.27 13.46 7.50
CA ASN A 893 -28.88 12.67 6.42
C ASN A 893 -27.86 12.19 5.36
N ASN A 894 -26.72 12.89 5.23
CA ASN A 894 -25.66 12.57 4.28
C ASN A 894 -24.39 12.00 4.96
N ARG A 895 -24.51 11.45 6.17
CA ARG A 895 -23.39 10.84 6.92
C ARG A 895 -22.62 9.80 6.12
N ASN A 896 -23.27 9.15 5.16
CA ASN A 896 -22.69 8.13 4.31
C ASN A 896 -22.12 8.70 2.99
N SER A 897 -22.22 10.00 2.73
CA SER A 897 -21.56 10.58 1.57
C SER A 897 -20.08 10.85 1.90
N ILE A 898 -19.20 10.20 1.19
CA ILE A 898 -17.73 10.34 1.33
C ILE A 898 -17.31 11.81 1.26
N GLU A 899 -17.93 12.59 0.38
CA GLU A 899 -17.65 14.03 0.20
C GLU A 899 -17.99 14.86 1.44
N LEU A 900 -19.08 14.56 2.11
CA LEU A 900 -19.54 15.30 3.28
C LEU A 900 -18.77 14.88 4.55
N ALA A 901 -18.48 13.59 4.69
CA ALA A 901 -17.61 13.08 5.75
C ALA A 901 -16.22 13.75 5.67
N ASN A 902 -15.70 13.99 4.46
CA ASN A 902 -14.43 14.65 4.23
C ASN A 902 -14.44 16.12 4.64
N LYS A 903 -15.50 16.85 4.29
CA LYS A 903 -15.67 18.25 4.64
C LYS A 903 -15.84 18.41 6.16
N PHE A 904 -16.57 17.50 6.82
CA PHE A 904 -16.73 17.46 8.28
C PHE A 904 -15.44 17.08 9.00
N MET A 905 -14.70 16.12 8.48
CA MET A 905 -13.37 15.76 9.00
C MET A 905 -12.37 16.90 8.88
N LEU A 906 -12.43 17.69 7.80
CA LEU A 906 -11.61 18.87 7.62
C LEU A 906 -11.93 19.95 8.68
N LEU A 907 -13.20 20.25 8.89
CA LEU A 907 -13.64 21.21 9.90
C LEU A 907 -13.27 20.74 11.31
N ARG A 908 -13.51 19.48 11.63
CA ARG A 908 -13.13 18.88 12.91
C ARG A 908 -11.62 18.92 13.14
N LYS A 909 -10.80 18.62 12.11
CA LYS A 909 -9.34 18.73 12.20
C LYS A 909 -8.87 20.16 12.36
N LEU A 910 -9.49 21.11 11.68
CA LEU A 910 -9.21 22.56 11.86
C LEU A 910 -9.50 23.02 13.28
N LEU A 911 -10.62 22.60 13.86
CA LEU A 911 -11.02 22.97 15.22
C LEU A 911 -10.18 22.26 16.30
N LEU A 912 -9.78 21.02 16.06
CA LEU A 912 -8.82 20.30 16.92
C LEU A 912 -7.42 20.93 16.84
N TYR A 913 -7.09 21.50 15.67
CA TYR A 913 -5.81 22.16 15.44
C TYR A 913 -5.66 23.49 16.20
N VAL A 914 -6.73 24.24 16.34
CA VAL A 914 -6.76 25.48 17.14
C VAL A 914 -6.50 25.19 18.65
N GLY A 915 -6.32 23.92 19.00
CA GLY A 915 -5.95 23.49 20.35
C GLY A 915 -7.03 23.82 21.38
N ASN A 916 -6.62 24.22 22.59
CA ASN A 916 -7.53 24.56 23.69
C ASN A 916 -7.95 26.03 23.70
N ASP A 917 -7.64 26.81 22.65
CA ASP A 917 -8.09 28.21 22.56
C ASP A 917 -9.59 28.26 22.27
N LYS A 918 -10.34 28.30 23.35
CA LYS A 918 -11.80 28.31 23.35
C LYS A 918 -12.37 29.52 22.63
N ASN A 919 -11.71 30.69 22.76
CA ASN A 919 -12.17 31.92 22.13
C ASN A 919 -11.95 31.90 20.62
N LEU A 920 -10.85 31.35 20.15
CA LEU A 920 -10.58 31.22 18.71
C LEU A 920 -11.46 30.17 18.07
N LYS A 921 -11.77 29.06 18.77
CA LYS A 921 -12.76 28.07 18.32
C LYS A 921 -14.15 28.70 18.16
N ILE A 922 -14.58 29.47 19.16
CA ILE A 922 -15.87 30.18 19.15
C ILE A 922 -15.93 31.13 17.95
N GLN A 923 -14.90 31.95 17.75
CA GLN A 923 -14.85 32.87 16.60
C GLN A 923 -14.88 32.17 15.23
N ILE A 924 -14.20 31.01 15.11
CA ILE A 924 -14.21 30.19 13.90
C ILE A 924 -15.61 29.62 13.64
N ILE A 925 -16.23 29.08 14.68
CA ILE A 925 -17.59 28.52 14.59
C ILE A 925 -18.61 29.62 14.29
N GLU A 926 -18.57 30.78 14.99
CA GLU A 926 -19.47 31.91 14.78
C GLU A 926 -19.36 32.50 13.37
N LYS A 927 -18.12 32.73 12.89
CA LYS A 927 -17.88 33.19 11.51
C LYS A 927 -18.34 32.15 10.46
N SER A 928 -18.12 30.86 10.76
CA SER A 928 -18.64 29.81 9.88
C SER A 928 -20.17 29.80 9.84
N ILE A 929 -20.79 29.88 11.01
CA ILE A 929 -22.27 29.91 11.17
C ILE A 929 -22.90 31.17 10.58
N SER A 930 -22.24 32.34 10.70
CA SER A 930 -22.79 33.60 10.15
C SER A 930 -22.92 33.60 8.63
N LYS A 931 -22.21 32.71 7.97
CA LYS A 931 -22.32 32.51 6.50
C LYS A 931 -23.40 31.52 6.07
N PHE A 932 -24.06 30.86 7.03
CA PHE A 932 -25.19 29.95 6.81
C PHE A 932 -26.44 30.49 7.53
N PRO A 933 -27.12 31.47 6.97
CA PRO A 933 -28.27 32.13 7.62
C PRO A 933 -29.45 31.16 7.86
N GLU A 934 -29.52 30.04 7.15
CA GLU A 934 -30.53 29.01 7.29
C GLU A 934 -30.32 28.06 8.48
N ILE A 935 -29.20 28.12 9.16
CA ILE A 935 -28.94 27.28 10.35
C ILE A 935 -29.74 27.83 11.54
N LYS A 936 -30.62 26.98 12.09
CA LYS A 936 -31.44 27.33 13.26
C LYS A 936 -30.55 27.51 14.51
N GLN A 937 -31.07 28.28 15.48
CA GLN A 937 -30.36 28.58 16.72
C GLN A 937 -30.04 27.28 17.53
N GLU A 938 -30.94 26.30 17.51
CA GLU A 938 -30.76 24.99 18.14
C GLU A 938 -29.61 24.19 17.54
N ASP A 939 -29.47 24.23 16.20
CA ASP A 939 -28.38 23.58 15.47
C ASP A 939 -27.03 24.27 15.75
N LYS A 940 -27.02 25.57 16.04
CA LYS A 940 -25.83 26.33 16.45
C LYS A 940 -25.30 25.86 17.80
N GLU A 941 -26.20 25.65 18.79
CA GLU A 941 -25.86 25.17 20.13
C GLU A 941 -25.32 23.73 20.07
N GLU A 942 -25.87 22.87 19.20
CA GLU A 942 -25.38 21.52 18.98
C GLU A 942 -23.97 21.53 18.33
N LEU A 943 -23.71 22.41 17.37
CA LEU A 943 -22.37 22.62 16.79
C LEU A 943 -21.37 23.09 17.83
N PHE A 944 -21.74 24.02 18.69
CA PHE A 944 -20.88 24.45 19.80
C PHE A 944 -20.56 23.30 20.76
N SER A 945 -21.55 22.46 21.11
CA SER A 945 -21.35 21.33 22.03
C SER A 945 -20.49 20.23 21.46
N LEU A 946 -20.51 20.05 20.13
CA LEU A 946 -19.71 19.03 19.42
C LEU A 946 -18.22 19.41 19.27
N PHE A 947 -17.89 20.71 19.29
CA PHE A 947 -16.56 21.20 18.93
C PHE A 947 -15.84 21.99 20.04
N LEU A 948 -16.54 22.37 21.12
CA LEU A 948 -15.97 22.98 22.32
C LEU A 948 -15.70 21.99 23.42
#